data_003dfc8d85ab91d8d23b075ad730f45a
#
_entry.id   003dfc8d85ab91d8d23b075ad730f45a
#
_cell.length_a   1.000
_cell.length_b   1.000
_cell.length_c   1.000
_cell.angle_alpha   90.00
_cell.angle_beta   90.00
_cell.angle_gamma   90.00
#
_symmetry.space_group_name_H-M   'P 1'
#
loop_
_entity.id
_entity.type
_entity.pdbx_description
1 polymer ?
#
loop_
_entity_poly.entity_id
_entity_poly.type
_entity_poly.pdbx_seq_one_letter_code
_entity_poly.pdbx_strand_id
1 'polypeptide(L)'
;VGTEHLLLALLADPKGVAAQVLQNYDVGYNNVKEELEKMVSGEAKGEVRSKTPAIDHFGRDLTELARQDKLDPIIGRDKEIERVSQILSRRKKNNPVLIGEPGVGKTAIVEGLAQRIVQNKVPYVLRGKRLVALDLAAIVAGTKYRGQFEERLRAIINEIKKAQDVIIFIDELHTIVGAGGAEGSLDASNIFKPALSRGEVQCIGATTLDEYRKYIEKDGALDRRFQTIVVDPPTKEETIEILHGLRKRYEDHHRVKITDEALRAAARLSDRYITDRYLPDKALDVIDEAGSRVHLASCGDSEEILGLEKQIASVNEEKRRCINQQEFEKAARLRDVLADLEEKLNASREEHCVELGEEDVADIVSRMTGIPIFRLEEQESARLLRMEMELGKNIIGQQAAISAIARAIRRNRAGLHDPRRPIGSFIFLGPTGVGKTELARVLAEFLFDDRDNLIRLDMSEYMEKFNVSRLVGAPPGYVGYQEGGQLTEKVRRKPYSVVLFDEIEKAHPDIFNILLQILDEGQLTDSFGRKVDFCNTVVIMTSNIGTREVGKGQGMGFHKGGQEEQYERIKSRISEALKKTFNPEFLNRIDESIVFHPLGKKEILQIIDLLLVEIGERVAEQNISVTLTREAKDLLVEKGFDPLYGARPLRRALQRYFEDPLADEILQGKFPKGAKIKVGRRGDKLTFTGSH
;
A
#
# COMPACT_ATOMS: atom_id res chain seq x y z
N VAL A 1 52.45 -15.76 3.55
CA VAL A 1 52.90 -15.21 2.28
C VAL A 1 51.69 -14.61 1.59
N GLY A 2 51.64 -13.28 1.53
CA GLY A 2 50.50 -12.55 0.91
C GLY A 2 50.80 -12.24 -0.57
N THR A 3 49.79 -11.62 -1.22
CA THR A 3 49.85 -11.18 -2.62
C THR A 3 51.00 -10.17 -2.86
N GLU A 4 51.31 -9.35 -1.87
CA GLU A 4 52.38 -8.37 -1.83
C GLU A 4 53.78 -9.04 -1.93
N HIS A 5 53.95 -10.18 -1.29
CA HIS A 5 55.20 -10.94 -1.37
C HIS A 5 55.38 -11.59 -2.75
N LEU A 6 54.30 -12.02 -3.40
CA LEU A 6 54.30 -12.52 -4.76
C LEU A 6 54.65 -11.41 -5.77
N LEU A 7 54.14 -10.20 -5.58
CA LEU A 7 54.43 -9.05 -6.43
C LEU A 7 55.93 -8.66 -6.32
N LEU A 8 56.47 -8.61 -5.10
CA LEU A 8 57.88 -8.35 -4.89
C LEU A 8 58.77 -9.44 -5.52
N ALA A 9 58.39 -10.72 -5.40
CA ALA A 9 59.12 -11.81 -6.00
C ALA A 9 59.10 -11.75 -7.54
N LEU A 10 57.99 -11.36 -8.15
CA LEU A 10 57.88 -11.15 -9.61
C LEU A 10 58.74 -9.98 -10.10
N LEU A 11 58.87 -8.91 -9.30
CA LEU A 11 59.69 -7.73 -9.61
C LEU A 11 61.18 -7.93 -9.29
N ALA A 12 61.54 -8.94 -8.48
CA ALA A 12 62.94 -9.25 -8.11
C ALA A 12 63.76 -9.80 -9.26
N ASP A 13 63.15 -10.38 -10.29
CA ASP A 13 63.80 -10.79 -11.52
C ASP A 13 63.63 -9.77 -12.66
N PRO A 14 64.59 -8.86 -12.90
CA PRO A 14 64.44 -7.80 -13.91
C PRO A 14 64.39 -8.33 -15.36
N LYS A 15 64.71 -9.60 -15.60
CA LYS A 15 64.64 -10.23 -16.93
C LYS A 15 63.36 -10.97 -17.16
N GLY A 16 62.47 -11.08 -16.12
CA GLY A 16 61.17 -11.70 -16.21
C GLY A 16 60.21 -10.85 -17.03
N VAL A 17 59.38 -11.48 -17.87
CA VAL A 17 58.40 -10.80 -18.71
C VAL A 17 57.42 -9.96 -17.86
N ALA A 18 57.02 -10.45 -16.68
CA ALA A 18 56.16 -9.73 -15.76
C ALA A 18 56.82 -8.45 -15.22
N ALA A 19 58.08 -8.48 -14.88
CA ALA A 19 58.81 -7.30 -14.42
C ALA A 19 58.94 -6.24 -15.52
N GLN A 20 59.24 -6.67 -16.77
CA GLN A 20 59.32 -5.76 -17.92
C GLN A 20 57.98 -5.08 -18.24
N VAL A 21 56.86 -5.81 -18.15
CA VAL A 21 55.54 -5.24 -18.34
C VAL A 21 55.20 -4.23 -17.24
N LEU A 22 55.49 -4.54 -15.97
CA LEU A 22 55.22 -3.63 -14.85
C LEU A 22 56.12 -2.39 -14.87
N GLN A 23 57.38 -2.50 -15.31
CA GLN A 23 58.30 -1.37 -15.52
C GLN A 23 57.77 -0.37 -16.57
N ASN A 24 57.10 -0.82 -17.62
CA ASN A 24 56.46 0.06 -18.59
C ASN A 24 55.33 0.92 -18.00
N TYR A 25 54.85 0.59 -16.82
CA TYR A 25 53.88 1.36 -16.03
C TYR A 25 54.51 2.04 -14.81
N ASP A 26 55.82 2.27 -14.81
CA ASP A 26 56.61 2.86 -13.70
C ASP A 26 56.48 2.10 -12.36
N VAL A 27 56.08 0.83 -12.37
CA VAL A 27 56.01 -0.04 -11.21
C VAL A 27 57.30 -0.82 -11.07
N GLY A 28 58.30 -0.25 -10.35
CA GLY A 28 59.60 -0.88 -10.09
C GLY A 28 59.67 -1.52 -8.70
N TYR A 29 60.60 -2.47 -8.53
CA TYR A 29 60.84 -3.19 -7.26
C TYR A 29 61.02 -2.24 -6.06
N ASN A 30 61.82 -1.17 -6.22
CA ASN A 30 62.05 -0.21 -5.14
C ASN A 30 60.83 0.60 -4.79
N ASN A 31 60.03 1.00 -5.78
CA ASN A 31 58.82 1.78 -5.55
C ASN A 31 57.75 0.96 -4.77
N VAL A 32 57.60 -0.33 -5.17
CA VAL A 32 56.71 -1.25 -4.48
C VAL A 32 57.22 -1.60 -3.08
N LYS A 33 58.51 -1.75 -2.92
CA LYS A 33 59.13 -2.03 -1.62
C LYS A 33 58.99 -0.85 -0.66
N GLU A 34 59.26 0.37 -1.10
CA GLU A 34 59.08 1.58 -0.30
C GLU A 34 57.61 1.79 0.11
N GLU A 35 56.68 1.52 -0.81
CA GLU A 35 55.24 1.65 -0.53
C GLU A 35 54.76 0.57 0.46
N LEU A 36 55.28 -0.65 0.34
CA LEU A 36 55.02 -1.71 1.31
C LEU A 36 55.68 -1.45 2.67
N GLU A 37 56.92 -0.90 2.67
CA GLU A 37 57.57 -0.49 3.93
C GLU A 37 56.83 0.65 4.60
N LYS A 38 56.27 1.62 3.86
CA LYS A 38 55.37 2.64 4.38
C LYS A 38 54.07 2.06 4.91
N MET A 39 53.51 1.07 4.25
CA MET A 39 52.31 0.34 4.74
C MET A 39 52.61 -0.48 5.99
N VAL A 40 53.80 -1.09 6.09
CA VAL A 40 54.23 -1.90 7.24
C VAL A 40 54.74 -1.02 8.40
N SER A 41 55.39 0.11 8.12
CA SER A 41 55.87 1.06 9.13
C SER A 41 54.79 2.00 9.71
N GLY A 42 53.59 2.00 9.14
CA GLY A 42 52.47 2.78 9.70
C GLY A 42 52.54 4.28 9.39
N GLU A 43 53.33 4.74 8.45
CA GLU A 43 53.43 6.14 8.01
C GLU A 43 52.40 6.54 6.92
N ALA A 44 51.46 5.67 6.59
CA ALA A 44 50.25 6.09 5.86
C ALA A 44 49.40 6.96 6.77
N LYS A 45 49.17 8.20 6.35
CA LYS A 45 48.37 9.24 7.03
C LYS A 45 47.28 8.70 7.95
N GLY A 46 47.53 8.80 9.29
CA GLY A 46 46.47 9.03 10.31
C GLY A 46 45.20 8.23 10.30
N GLU A 47 45.12 7.01 9.80
CA GLU A 47 44.06 6.10 10.17
C GLU A 47 44.45 5.45 11.52
N VAL A 48 43.87 5.98 12.57
CA VAL A 48 43.84 5.33 13.88
C VAL A 48 43.35 3.91 13.64
N ARG A 49 44.24 2.90 13.75
CA ARG A 49 43.84 1.50 13.67
C ARG A 49 42.69 1.29 14.63
N SER A 50 41.52 1.09 14.08
CA SER A 50 40.32 0.84 14.88
C SER A 50 40.60 -0.32 15.81
N LYS A 51 40.23 -0.18 17.11
CA LYS A 51 40.27 -1.25 18.08
C LYS A 51 39.28 -2.38 17.74
N THR A 52 38.39 -2.15 16.79
CA THR A 52 37.26 -3.01 16.44
C THR A 52 37.08 -3.12 14.92
N PRO A 53 38.06 -3.64 14.16
CA PRO A 53 38.01 -3.65 12.68
C PRO A 53 36.89 -4.50 12.11
N ALA A 54 36.48 -5.61 12.74
CA ALA A 54 35.38 -6.42 12.27
C ALA A 54 34.00 -5.73 12.53
N ILE A 55 33.87 -5.03 13.64
CA ILE A 55 32.66 -4.26 13.96
C ILE A 55 32.51 -3.10 12.96
N ASP A 56 33.58 -2.39 12.69
CA ASP A 56 33.57 -1.23 11.77
C ASP A 56 33.34 -1.65 10.30
N HIS A 57 33.69 -2.89 9.94
CA HIS A 57 33.47 -3.43 8.61
C HIS A 57 32.01 -3.90 8.38
N PHE A 58 31.38 -4.49 9.41
CA PHE A 58 30.04 -5.08 9.33
C PHE A 58 28.96 -4.28 10.08
N GLY A 59 29.32 -3.15 10.67
CA GLY A 59 28.43 -2.31 11.43
C GLY A 59 28.47 -0.86 11.00
N ARG A 60 27.38 -0.15 11.24
CA ARG A 60 27.25 1.29 11.06
C ARG A 60 27.32 1.97 12.43
N ASP A 61 28.35 2.78 12.68
CA ASP A 61 28.49 3.51 13.95
C ASP A 61 27.54 4.69 14.00
N LEU A 62 26.43 4.54 14.75
CA LEU A 62 25.41 5.58 14.90
C LEU A 62 25.93 6.77 15.73
N THR A 63 26.84 6.54 16.68
CA THR A 63 27.42 7.64 17.48
C THR A 63 28.38 8.50 16.64
N GLU A 64 29.09 7.91 15.70
CA GLU A 64 29.94 8.70 14.78
C GLU A 64 29.09 9.49 13.78
N LEU A 65 28.01 8.89 13.27
CA LEU A 65 27.05 9.60 12.41
C LEU A 65 26.34 10.73 13.14
N ALA A 66 26.05 10.54 14.43
CA ALA A 66 25.50 11.61 15.27
C ALA A 66 26.49 12.77 15.46
N ARG A 67 27.80 12.50 15.59
CA ARG A 67 28.85 13.56 15.65
C ARG A 67 28.96 14.32 14.35
N GLN A 68 28.72 13.66 13.22
CA GLN A 68 28.75 14.25 11.89
C GLN A 68 27.45 14.94 11.48
N ASP A 69 26.45 14.98 12.39
CA ASP A 69 25.10 15.54 12.17
C ASP A 69 24.36 14.93 10.96
N LYS A 70 24.63 13.63 10.70
CA LYS A 70 24.03 12.89 9.59
C LYS A 70 22.77 12.13 9.97
N LEU A 71 22.41 12.09 11.26
CA LEU A 71 21.20 11.42 11.74
C LEU A 71 20.03 12.42 11.76
N ASP A 72 18.84 11.90 11.50
CA ASP A 72 17.62 12.68 11.55
C ASP A 72 17.29 13.17 12.98
N PRO A 73 16.70 14.37 13.15
CA PRO A 73 16.24 14.82 14.45
C PRO A 73 15.10 13.93 14.95
N ILE A 74 15.18 13.49 16.21
CA ILE A 74 14.17 12.64 16.84
C ILE A 74 13.20 13.48 17.64
N ILE A 75 11.91 13.32 17.38
CA ILE A 75 10.82 14.08 17.98
C ILE A 75 9.80 13.13 18.60
N GLY A 76 9.30 13.47 19.79
CA GLY A 76 8.20 12.77 20.42
C GLY A 76 8.52 11.41 21.07
N ARG A 77 9.80 10.96 21.09
CA ARG A 77 10.22 9.65 21.62
C ARG A 77 11.07 9.72 22.90
N ASP A 78 10.95 10.80 23.64
CA ASP A 78 11.75 11.02 24.86
C ASP A 78 11.56 9.95 25.92
N LYS A 79 10.33 9.47 26.13
CA LYS A 79 9.98 8.46 27.11
C LYS A 79 10.61 7.11 26.80
N GLU A 80 10.55 6.70 25.54
CA GLU A 80 11.11 5.44 25.07
C GLU A 80 12.64 5.46 25.15
N ILE A 81 13.28 6.56 24.73
CA ILE A 81 14.75 6.72 24.81
C ILE A 81 15.21 6.72 26.25
N GLU A 82 14.50 7.40 27.15
CA GLU A 82 14.80 7.37 28.59
C GLU A 82 14.66 5.95 29.14
N ARG A 83 13.60 5.23 28.75
CA ARG A 83 13.37 3.84 29.17
C ARG A 83 14.46 2.89 28.67
N VAL A 84 14.89 3.03 27.43
CA VAL A 84 16.05 2.29 26.87
C VAL A 84 17.30 2.58 27.70
N SER A 85 17.59 3.85 28.00
CA SER A 85 18.74 4.26 28.81
C SER A 85 18.71 3.67 30.21
N GLN A 86 17.53 3.65 30.87
CA GLN A 86 17.32 3.04 32.17
C GLN A 86 17.60 1.53 32.16
N ILE A 87 17.11 0.81 31.12
CA ILE A 87 17.30 -0.63 31.00
C ILE A 87 18.77 -0.96 30.79
N LEU A 88 19.44 -0.25 29.85
CA LEU A 88 20.89 -0.43 29.60
C LEU A 88 21.75 -0.21 30.85
N SER A 89 21.29 0.63 31.76
CA SER A 89 22.00 0.92 33.04
C SER A 89 21.76 -0.13 34.14
N ARG A 90 20.91 -1.13 33.92
CA ARG A 90 20.64 -2.18 34.90
C ARG A 90 21.78 -3.19 35.03
N ARG A 91 21.89 -3.83 36.18
CA ARG A 91 22.85 -4.94 36.42
C ARG A 91 22.42 -6.26 35.77
N LYS A 92 21.10 -6.50 35.66
CA LYS A 92 20.51 -7.70 35.06
C LYS A 92 19.36 -7.27 34.14
N LYS A 93 19.05 -8.06 33.12
CA LYS A 93 18.07 -7.75 32.10
C LYS A 93 18.34 -6.37 31.46
N ASN A 94 19.60 -6.15 31.11
CA ASN A 94 20.12 -4.89 30.60
C ASN A 94 20.11 -4.79 29.06
N ASN A 95 19.40 -5.68 28.37
CA ASN A 95 19.22 -5.64 26.93
C ASN A 95 17.75 -5.25 26.61
N PRO A 96 17.47 -4.02 26.20
CA PRO A 96 16.13 -3.63 25.78
C PRO A 96 15.78 -4.23 24.41
N VAL A 97 14.50 -4.61 24.24
CA VAL A 97 13.92 -4.95 22.95
C VAL A 97 12.76 -4.03 22.66
N LEU A 98 12.85 -3.29 21.56
CA LEU A 98 11.79 -2.43 21.05
C LEU A 98 10.81 -3.30 20.26
N ILE A 99 9.57 -3.38 20.74
CA ILE A 99 8.51 -4.17 20.11
C ILE A 99 7.46 -3.21 19.56
N GLY A 100 7.15 -3.33 18.28
CA GLY A 100 6.13 -2.51 17.64
C GLY A 100 5.97 -2.89 16.18
N GLU A 101 4.92 -2.38 15.57
CA GLU A 101 4.63 -2.61 14.17
C GLU A 101 5.74 -2.03 13.25
N PRO A 102 5.87 -2.51 12.01
CA PRO A 102 6.79 -1.92 11.04
C PRO A 102 6.47 -0.42 10.83
N GLY A 103 7.51 0.42 10.68
CA GLY A 103 7.32 1.83 10.38
C GLY A 103 6.94 2.74 11.56
N VAL A 104 6.83 2.24 12.81
CA VAL A 104 6.51 3.09 13.99
C VAL A 104 7.69 3.89 14.54
N GLY A 105 8.89 3.76 13.96
CA GLY A 105 10.07 4.51 14.35
C GLY A 105 10.95 3.83 15.42
N LYS A 106 11.02 2.49 15.46
CA LYS A 106 11.90 1.75 16.39
C LYS A 106 13.37 2.11 16.19
N THR A 107 13.85 2.19 14.97
CA THR A 107 15.23 2.56 14.63
C THR A 107 15.54 4.00 15.03
N ALA A 108 14.59 4.93 14.83
CA ALA A 108 14.72 6.32 15.24
C ALA A 108 14.97 6.47 16.75
N ILE A 109 14.34 5.66 17.61
CA ILE A 109 14.59 5.67 19.06
C ILE A 109 16.07 5.37 19.37
N VAL A 110 16.67 4.44 18.63
CA VAL A 110 18.08 4.05 18.81
C VAL A 110 19.01 5.14 18.29
N GLU A 111 18.68 5.77 17.17
CA GLU A 111 19.40 6.92 16.65
C GLU A 111 19.32 8.12 17.59
N GLY A 112 18.15 8.36 18.22
CA GLY A 112 18.00 9.37 19.28
C GLY A 112 18.83 9.09 20.51
N LEU A 113 18.97 7.84 20.89
CA LEU A 113 19.90 7.45 21.96
C LEU A 113 21.35 7.80 21.59
N ALA A 114 21.77 7.50 20.34
CA ALA A 114 23.10 7.85 19.86
C ALA A 114 23.37 9.38 19.93
N GLN A 115 22.40 10.19 19.50
CA GLN A 115 22.49 11.66 19.62
C GLN A 115 22.61 12.12 21.08
N ARG A 116 21.81 11.54 21.99
CA ARG A 116 21.91 11.86 23.43
C ARG A 116 23.22 11.43 24.06
N ILE A 117 23.81 10.31 23.62
CA ILE A 117 25.15 9.88 24.05
C ILE A 117 26.19 10.92 23.65
N VAL A 118 26.17 11.39 22.41
CA VAL A 118 27.10 12.41 21.90
C VAL A 118 26.91 13.74 22.63
N GLN A 119 25.67 14.13 22.91
CA GLN A 119 25.32 15.37 23.67
C GLN A 119 25.57 15.21 25.18
N ASN A 120 26.02 14.07 25.68
CA ASN A 120 26.18 13.77 27.11
C ASN A 120 24.89 13.88 27.95
N LYS A 121 23.71 13.76 27.31
CA LYS A 121 22.38 13.79 27.96
C LYS A 121 21.89 12.38 28.34
N VAL A 122 22.81 11.55 28.81
CA VAL A 122 22.55 10.16 29.24
C VAL A 122 23.15 9.90 30.61
N PRO A 123 22.68 8.85 31.33
CA PRO A 123 23.30 8.41 32.58
C PRO A 123 24.80 8.18 32.44
N TYR A 124 25.57 8.41 33.52
CA TYR A 124 27.03 8.29 33.52
C TYR A 124 27.56 6.97 32.90
N VAL A 125 26.86 5.86 33.13
CA VAL A 125 27.22 4.53 32.65
C VAL A 125 27.23 4.43 31.11
N LEU A 126 26.48 5.29 30.41
CA LEU A 126 26.34 5.29 28.98
C LEU A 126 27.18 6.36 28.29
N ARG A 127 27.83 7.26 29.07
CA ARG A 127 28.68 8.31 28.51
C ARG A 127 29.92 7.71 27.85
N GLY A 128 30.24 8.18 26.67
CA GLY A 128 31.42 7.73 25.92
C GLY A 128 31.29 6.33 25.29
N LYS A 129 30.13 5.67 25.44
CA LYS A 129 29.87 4.40 24.74
C LYS A 129 29.59 4.64 23.25
N ARG A 130 30.00 3.67 22.42
CA ARG A 130 29.70 3.63 20.99
C ARG A 130 28.45 2.78 20.76
N LEU A 131 27.55 3.28 19.94
CA LEU A 131 26.35 2.55 19.53
C LEU A 131 26.49 2.16 18.05
N VAL A 132 26.57 0.87 17.79
CA VAL A 132 26.82 0.33 16.43
C VAL A 132 25.67 -0.55 15.98
N ALA A 133 25.04 -0.20 14.88
CA ALA A 133 24.03 -1.03 14.20
C ALA A 133 24.72 -2.12 13.39
N LEU A 134 24.44 -3.39 13.69
CA LEU A 134 25.00 -4.53 12.96
C LEU A 134 24.14 -4.82 11.72
N ASP A 135 24.80 -4.92 10.58
CA ASP A 135 24.19 -5.39 9.33
C ASP A 135 24.39 -6.91 9.20
N LEU A 136 23.35 -7.66 9.56
CA LEU A 136 23.37 -9.12 9.47
C LEU A 136 23.43 -9.62 8.02
N ALA A 137 22.85 -8.88 7.08
CA ALA A 137 22.89 -9.24 5.67
C ALA A 137 24.33 -9.11 5.11
N ALA A 138 25.06 -8.06 5.49
CA ALA A 138 26.46 -7.88 5.12
C ALA A 138 27.37 -8.98 5.71
N ILE A 139 27.07 -9.45 6.93
CA ILE A 139 27.82 -10.54 7.56
C ILE A 139 27.66 -11.87 6.78
N VAL A 140 26.46 -12.14 6.27
CA VAL A 140 26.12 -13.32 5.46
C VAL A 140 26.65 -13.20 4.05
N ALA A 141 26.68 -12.00 3.48
CA ALA A 141 27.07 -11.76 2.10
C ALA A 141 28.50 -12.27 1.82
N GLY A 142 28.65 -13.00 0.70
CA GLY A 142 29.93 -13.56 0.27
C GLY A 142 30.43 -14.79 1.05
N THR A 143 29.63 -15.31 2.01
CA THR A 143 29.98 -16.58 2.67
C THR A 143 29.51 -17.78 1.85
N LYS A 144 30.42 -18.62 1.36
CA LYS A 144 30.06 -19.84 0.64
C LYS A 144 29.76 -21.03 1.58
N TYR A 145 30.28 -20.98 2.80
CA TYR A 145 30.15 -22.06 3.78
C TYR A 145 29.72 -21.50 5.14
N ARG A 146 28.91 -22.25 5.86
CA ARG A 146 28.43 -21.95 7.22
C ARG A 146 29.53 -21.55 8.20
N GLY A 147 30.71 -22.22 8.13
CA GLY A 147 31.84 -21.94 8.99
C GLY A 147 32.42 -20.52 8.87
N GLN A 148 32.35 -19.92 7.68
CA GLN A 148 32.88 -18.57 7.45
C GLN A 148 31.98 -17.51 8.14
N PHE A 149 30.64 -17.71 8.09
CA PHE A 149 29.69 -16.85 8.80
C PHE A 149 29.89 -16.96 10.32
N GLU A 150 30.01 -18.19 10.84
CA GLU A 150 30.25 -18.40 12.28
C GLU A 150 31.59 -17.77 12.74
N GLU A 151 32.63 -17.81 11.93
CA GLU A 151 33.91 -17.20 12.22
C GLU A 151 33.86 -15.68 12.26
N ARG A 152 33.19 -15.03 11.29
CA ARG A 152 32.94 -13.58 11.29
C ARG A 152 32.16 -13.13 12.52
N LEU A 153 31.12 -13.86 12.86
CA LEU A 153 30.26 -13.55 14.01
C LEU A 153 31.04 -13.70 15.35
N ARG A 154 31.85 -14.73 15.47
CA ARG A 154 32.76 -14.93 16.62
C ARG A 154 33.79 -13.82 16.72
N ALA A 155 34.35 -13.36 15.61
CA ALA A 155 35.30 -12.23 15.59
C ALA A 155 34.60 -10.95 16.14
N ILE A 156 33.44 -10.61 15.65
CA ILE A 156 32.63 -9.45 16.11
C ILE A 156 32.37 -9.56 17.62
N ILE A 157 31.87 -10.69 18.12
CA ILE A 157 31.58 -10.90 19.55
C ILE A 157 32.87 -10.76 20.39
N ASN A 158 33.98 -11.28 19.92
CA ASN A 158 35.26 -11.18 20.63
C ASN A 158 35.78 -9.72 20.68
N GLU A 159 35.58 -8.95 19.63
CA GLU A 159 35.89 -7.51 19.62
C GLU A 159 35.02 -6.74 20.61
N ILE A 160 33.69 -6.99 20.65
CA ILE A 160 32.77 -6.37 21.60
C ILE A 160 33.19 -6.66 23.05
N LYS A 161 33.54 -7.91 23.35
CA LYS A 161 34.01 -8.32 24.69
C LYS A 161 35.30 -7.60 25.10
N LYS A 162 36.23 -7.35 24.18
CA LYS A 162 37.48 -6.64 24.45
C LYS A 162 37.28 -5.13 24.59
N ALA A 163 36.39 -4.56 23.78
CA ALA A 163 36.18 -3.11 23.72
C ALA A 163 35.43 -2.57 24.94
N GLN A 164 34.48 -3.33 25.52
CA GLN A 164 33.63 -2.98 26.68
C GLN A 164 32.84 -1.67 26.60
N ASP A 165 33.13 -0.82 25.61
CA ASP A 165 32.49 0.48 25.37
C ASP A 165 31.48 0.45 24.21
N VAL A 166 31.24 -0.71 23.59
CA VAL A 166 30.34 -0.89 22.46
C VAL A 166 28.98 -1.45 22.89
N ILE A 167 27.91 -0.80 22.44
CA ILE A 167 26.53 -1.30 22.49
C ILE A 167 26.14 -1.63 21.05
N ILE A 168 25.64 -2.82 20.81
CA ILE A 168 25.16 -3.21 19.48
C ILE A 168 23.68 -2.98 19.35
N PHE A 169 23.26 -2.50 18.20
CA PHE A 169 21.86 -2.48 17.79
C PHE A 169 21.63 -3.55 16.73
N ILE A 170 20.58 -4.32 16.89
CA ILE A 170 20.19 -5.38 16.00
C ILE A 170 18.75 -5.13 15.60
N ASP A 171 18.59 -4.67 14.37
CA ASP A 171 17.24 -4.59 13.77
C ASP A 171 16.80 -6.00 13.36
N GLU A 172 15.49 -6.24 13.37
CA GLU A 172 14.93 -7.56 13.12
C GLU A 172 15.60 -8.67 13.98
N LEU A 173 15.63 -8.47 15.30
CA LEU A 173 16.29 -9.38 16.26
C LEU A 173 15.88 -10.85 16.06
N HIS A 174 14.69 -11.12 15.57
CA HIS A 174 14.19 -12.46 15.26
C HIS A 174 15.03 -13.20 14.20
N THR A 175 15.73 -12.49 13.34
CA THR A 175 16.58 -13.07 12.28
C THR A 175 17.77 -13.83 12.88
N ILE A 176 18.26 -13.40 14.06
CA ILE A 176 19.34 -14.10 14.77
C ILE A 176 18.84 -15.41 15.38
N VAL A 177 17.57 -15.44 15.85
CA VAL A 177 17.04 -16.53 16.66
C VAL A 177 16.24 -17.54 15.85
N GLY A 178 15.63 -17.10 14.75
CA GLY A 178 14.56 -17.82 14.07
C GLY A 178 14.83 -18.27 12.62
N ALA A 179 15.94 -17.92 12.03
CA ALA A 179 16.25 -18.27 10.64
C ALA A 179 16.49 -19.79 10.38
N GLY A 180 16.27 -20.64 11.41
CA GLY A 180 16.56 -22.08 11.42
C GLY A 180 15.43 -23.02 10.97
N GLY A 181 14.38 -22.54 10.32
CA GLY A 181 13.21 -23.39 9.94
C GLY A 181 13.33 -24.17 8.64
N ALA A 182 14.27 -23.88 7.78
CA ALA A 182 14.57 -24.66 6.58
C ALA A 182 15.92 -25.40 6.73
N GLU A 183 15.99 -26.64 6.33
CA GLU A 183 17.24 -27.44 6.32
C GLU A 183 18.34 -26.64 5.58
N GLY A 184 19.31 -26.10 6.35
CA GLY A 184 20.43 -25.33 5.81
C GLY A 184 20.53 -23.86 6.23
N SER A 185 19.60 -23.33 7.04
CA SER A 185 19.64 -21.93 7.49
C SER A 185 20.70 -21.71 8.57
N LEU A 186 21.30 -20.51 8.49
CA LEU A 186 22.42 -20.07 9.35
C LEU A 186 21.89 -19.75 10.77
N ASP A 187 22.17 -20.62 11.74
CA ASP A 187 21.74 -20.43 13.14
C ASP A 187 22.79 -19.59 13.92
N ALA A 188 22.64 -18.26 13.86
CA ALA A 188 23.46 -17.31 14.62
C ALA A 188 23.18 -17.40 16.13
N SER A 189 22.04 -17.95 16.51
CA SER A 189 21.56 -18.05 17.87
C SER A 189 22.53 -18.78 18.79
N ASN A 190 23.13 -19.88 18.35
CA ASN A 190 24.08 -20.67 19.15
C ASN A 190 25.37 -19.93 19.49
N ILE A 191 25.71 -18.87 18.75
CA ILE A 191 26.89 -18.05 18.96
C ILE A 191 26.58 -16.85 19.85
N PHE A 192 25.44 -16.17 19.61
CA PHE A 192 25.01 -15.02 20.40
C PHE A 192 24.46 -15.37 21.78
N LYS A 193 23.71 -16.47 21.92
CA LYS A 193 23.09 -16.91 23.18
C LYS A 193 24.08 -16.98 24.35
N PRO A 194 25.27 -17.62 24.23
CA PRO A 194 26.22 -17.67 25.33
C PRO A 194 26.74 -16.28 25.74
N ALA A 195 27.01 -15.41 24.78
CA ALA A 195 27.54 -14.07 25.04
C ALA A 195 26.48 -13.16 25.73
N LEU A 196 25.24 -13.19 25.23
CA LEU A 196 24.10 -12.49 25.85
C LEU A 196 23.76 -13.06 27.23
N SER A 197 23.77 -14.40 27.38
CA SER A 197 23.43 -15.04 28.66
C SER A 197 24.42 -14.76 29.76
N ARG A 198 25.71 -14.57 29.45
CA ARG A 198 26.75 -14.20 30.41
C ARG A 198 26.81 -12.69 30.67
N GLY A 199 26.09 -11.86 29.91
CA GLY A 199 26.14 -10.40 30.02
C GLY A 199 27.46 -9.81 29.49
N GLU A 200 28.15 -10.53 28.62
CA GLU A 200 29.40 -10.13 27.97
C GLU A 200 29.20 -9.14 26.84
N VAL A 201 27.96 -9.04 26.34
CA VAL A 201 27.53 -8.16 25.25
C VAL A 201 26.27 -7.43 25.70
N GLN A 202 26.25 -6.12 25.50
CA GLN A 202 25.04 -5.30 25.61
C GLN A 202 24.45 -5.09 24.22
N CYS A 203 23.15 -5.39 24.08
CA CYS A 203 22.47 -5.15 22.81
C CYS A 203 21.09 -4.49 23.00
N ILE A 204 20.70 -3.73 21.99
CA ILE A 204 19.34 -3.24 21.78
C ILE A 204 18.78 -4.04 20.61
N GLY A 205 17.62 -4.66 20.78
CA GLY A 205 16.92 -5.36 19.71
C GLY A 205 15.70 -4.56 19.23
N ALA A 206 15.32 -4.71 17.98
CA ALA A 206 14.03 -4.26 17.46
C ALA A 206 13.34 -5.43 16.74
N THR A 207 12.03 -5.59 16.94
CA THR A 207 11.24 -6.66 16.29
C THR A 207 9.74 -6.33 16.37
N THR A 208 8.89 -7.14 15.73
CA THR A 208 7.44 -7.08 15.89
C THR A 208 6.98 -7.94 17.09
N LEU A 209 5.75 -7.72 17.56
CA LEU A 209 5.20 -8.49 18.68
C LEU A 209 5.07 -9.99 18.34
N ASP A 210 4.62 -10.29 17.14
CA ASP A 210 4.41 -11.66 16.68
C ASP A 210 5.73 -12.43 16.54
N GLU A 211 6.75 -11.78 16.00
CA GLU A 211 8.09 -12.35 15.87
C GLU A 211 8.76 -12.54 17.24
N TYR A 212 8.58 -11.57 18.16
CA TYR A 212 9.05 -11.70 19.52
C TYR A 212 8.47 -12.93 20.21
N ARG A 213 7.14 -13.09 20.16
CA ARG A 213 6.44 -14.26 20.73
C ARG A 213 6.86 -15.57 20.09
N LYS A 214 7.02 -15.57 18.76
CA LYS A 214 7.34 -16.79 17.99
C LYS A 214 8.75 -17.28 18.25
N TYR A 215 9.74 -16.39 18.34
CA TYR A 215 11.16 -16.73 18.30
C TYR A 215 11.92 -16.46 19.60
N ILE A 216 11.57 -15.41 20.36
CA ILE A 216 12.35 -14.97 21.52
C ILE A 216 11.71 -15.42 22.84
N GLU A 217 10.41 -15.19 23.01
CA GLU A 217 9.67 -15.53 24.22
C GLU A 217 9.71 -17.05 24.52
N LYS A 218 9.68 -17.88 23.48
CA LYS A 218 9.80 -19.34 23.61
C LYS A 218 11.16 -19.82 24.09
N ASP A 219 12.19 -18.99 23.95
CA ASP A 219 13.54 -19.29 24.40
C ASP A 219 13.80 -18.70 25.79
N GLY A 220 13.58 -19.49 26.82
CA GLY A 220 13.72 -19.04 28.19
C GLY A 220 15.11 -18.55 28.61
N ALA A 221 16.16 -18.81 27.79
CA ALA A 221 17.50 -18.28 28.02
C ALA A 221 17.61 -16.83 27.57
N LEU A 222 16.96 -16.48 26.46
CA LEU A 222 16.91 -15.13 25.91
C LEU A 222 15.90 -14.27 26.65
N ASP A 223 14.70 -14.76 26.91
CA ASP A 223 13.63 -14.02 27.59
C ASP A 223 14.08 -13.46 28.95
N ARG A 224 14.89 -14.23 29.71
CA ARG A 224 15.45 -13.78 30.97
C ARG A 224 16.48 -12.65 30.85
N ARG A 225 16.95 -12.33 29.66
CA ARG A 225 18.01 -11.34 29.43
C ARG A 225 17.48 -10.08 28.73
N PHE A 226 16.39 -10.21 28.03
CA PHE A 226 15.75 -9.10 27.37
C PHE A 226 14.67 -8.45 28.22
N GLN A 227 14.50 -7.15 28.04
CA GLN A 227 13.41 -6.38 28.62
C GLN A 227 12.66 -5.69 27.49
N THR A 228 11.40 -6.00 27.37
CA THR A 228 10.53 -5.45 26.33
C THR A 228 10.13 -4.00 26.59
N ILE A 229 10.10 -3.21 25.52
CA ILE A 229 9.55 -1.85 25.47
C ILE A 229 8.60 -1.85 24.29
N VAL A 230 7.32 -1.60 24.55
CA VAL A 230 6.31 -1.46 23.49
C VAL A 230 6.44 -0.06 22.89
N VAL A 231 6.47 0.01 21.56
CA VAL A 231 6.53 1.24 20.78
C VAL A 231 5.25 1.34 19.99
N ASP A 232 4.35 2.19 20.47
CA ASP A 232 3.07 2.44 19.81
C ASP A 232 3.24 3.41 18.63
N PRO A 233 2.37 3.32 17.59
CA PRO A 233 2.32 4.33 16.54
C PRO A 233 2.06 5.73 17.13
N PRO A 234 2.71 6.79 16.63
CA PRO A 234 2.44 8.14 17.08
C PRO A 234 1.02 8.59 16.68
N THR A 235 0.48 9.54 17.43
CA THR A 235 -0.77 10.22 17.06
C THR A 235 -0.58 11.10 15.82
N LYS A 236 -1.70 11.60 15.25
CA LYS A 236 -1.64 12.54 14.11
C LYS A 236 -0.86 13.80 14.45
N GLU A 237 -1.12 14.33 15.65
CA GLU A 237 -0.48 15.54 16.17
C GLU A 237 1.03 15.34 16.32
N GLU A 238 1.45 14.24 16.95
CA GLU A 238 2.86 13.87 17.08
C GLU A 238 3.51 13.63 15.70
N THR A 239 2.78 13.05 14.76
CA THR A 239 3.26 12.86 13.38
C THR A 239 3.50 14.20 12.68
N ILE A 240 2.61 15.19 12.85
CA ILE A 240 2.80 16.52 12.28
C ILE A 240 4.07 17.17 12.87
N GLU A 241 4.32 17.04 14.17
CA GLU A 241 5.54 17.52 14.80
C GLU A 241 6.80 16.85 14.23
N ILE A 242 6.75 15.51 14.01
CA ILE A 242 7.84 14.76 13.36
C ILE A 242 8.09 15.29 11.94
N LEU A 243 7.05 15.47 11.15
CA LEU A 243 7.16 16.01 9.80
C LEU A 243 7.75 17.42 9.78
N HIS A 244 7.33 18.29 10.71
CA HIS A 244 7.91 19.62 10.87
C HIS A 244 9.41 19.59 11.18
N GLY A 245 9.84 18.66 12.03
CA GLY A 245 11.27 18.52 12.37
C GLY A 245 12.11 17.98 11.22
N LEU A 246 11.54 17.16 10.35
CA LEU A 246 12.20 16.58 9.19
C LEU A 246 12.08 17.46 7.93
N ARG A 247 11.19 18.46 7.94
CA ARG A 247 10.85 19.32 6.81
C ARG A 247 12.09 19.83 6.06
N LYS A 248 13.02 20.44 6.76
CA LYS A 248 14.21 21.05 6.15
C LYS A 248 15.03 20.02 5.35
N ARG A 249 15.16 18.79 5.85
CA ARG A 249 15.93 17.73 5.16
C ARG A 249 15.24 17.27 3.87
N TYR A 250 13.91 17.16 3.89
CA TYR A 250 13.14 16.84 2.69
C TYR A 250 13.13 17.99 1.68
N GLU A 251 13.04 19.25 2.16
CA GLU A 251 13.17 20.45 1.34
C GLU A 251 14.53 20.52 0.65
N ASP A 252 15.62 20.27 1.40
CA ASP A 252 17.00 20.27 0.87
C ASP A 252 17.21 19.13 -0.14
N HIS A 253 16.60 17.95 0.12
CA HIS A 253 16.74 16.78 -0.75
C HIS A 253 15.98 16.93 -2.07
N HIS A 254 14.72 17.30 -2.00
CA HIS A 254 13.83 17.43 -3.17
C HIS A 254 13.89 18.80 -3.83
N ARG A 255 14.55 19.77 -3.21
CA ARG A 255 14.63 21.17 -3.69
C ARG A 255 13.24 21.79 -3.90
N VAL A 256 12.32 21.54 -2.98
CA VAL A 256 10.96 22.06 -2.94
C VAL A 256 10.70 22.70 -1.59
N LYS A 257 9.80 23.66 -1.52
CA LYS A 257 9.36 24.25 -0.26
C LYS A 257 8.05 23.60 0.18
N ILE A 258 8.05 22.98 1.35
CA ILE A 258 6.88 22.23 1.85
C ILE A 258 6.03 23.16 2.73
N THR A 259 4.75 23.33 2.40
CA THR A 259 3.82 24.17 3.18
C THR A 259 3.36 23.45 4.46
N ASP A 260 2.91 24.20 5.46
CA ASP A 260 2.36 23.61 6.68
C ASP A 260 1.05 22.85 6.42
N GLU A 261 0.28 23.32 5.43
CA GLU A 261 -0.92 22.62 4.97
C GLU A 261 -0.58 21.25 4.38
N ALA A 262 0.49 21.14 3.60
CA ALA A 262 0.96 19.87 3.04
C ALA A 262 1.34 18.87 4.13
N LEU A 263 2.06 19.30 5.18
CA LEU A 263 2.43 18.41 6.29
C LEU A 263 1.21 17.91 7.07
N ARG A 264 0.25 18.81 7.33
CA ARG A 264 -1.01 18.43 7.99
C ARG A 264 -1.84 17.50 7.10
N ALA A 265 -1.90 17.77 5.80
CA ALA A 265 -2.59 16.92 4.84
C ALA A 265 -1.93 15.54 4.75
N ALA A 266 -0.59 15.45 4.72
CA ALA A 266 0.12 14.18 4.69
C ALA A 266 -0.21 13.31 5.91
N ALA A 267 -0.19 13.86 7.13
CA ALA A 267 -0.55 13.12 8.33
C ALA A 267 -2.05 12.71 8.33
N ARG A 268 -2.95 13.61 7.94
CA ARG A 268 -4.41 13.39 7.91
C ARG A 268 -4.83 12.39 6.84
N LEU A 269 -4.35 12.59 5.59
CA LEU A 269 -4.77 11.79 4.45
C LEU A 269 -4.13 10.39 4.48
N SER A 270 -2.85 10.28 4.85
CA SER A 270 -2.22 8.97 4.98
C SER A 270 -2.88 8.14 6.09
N ASP A 271 -3.23 8.74 7.23
CA ASP A 271 -3.91 8.02 8.31
C ASP A 271 -5.29 7.52 7.90
N ARG A 272 -6.04 8.33 7.14
CA ARG A 272 -7.39 8.01 6.70
C ARG A 272 -7.45 7.00 5.55
N TYR A 273 -6.51 7.10 4.60
CA TYR A 273 -6.62 6.39 3.32
C TYR A 273 -5.59 5.26 3.14
N ILE A 274 -4.46 5.30 3.85
CA ILE A 274 -3.44 4.25 3.81
C ILE A 274 -3.57 3.39 5.07
N THR A 275 -4.20 2.22 4.93
CA THR A 275 -4.56 1.34 6.07
C THR A 275 -3.57 0.20 6.29
N ASP A 276 -2.70 -0.09 5.33
CA ASP A 276 -1.75 -1.21 5.36
C ASP A 276 -0.41 -0.88 6.04
N ARG A 277 -0.20 0.39 6.41
CA ARG A 277 1.01 0.92 7.06
C ARG A 277 0.68 1.79 8.26
N TYR A 278 1.67 2.03 9.11
CA TYR A 278 1.52 2.81 10.34
C TYR A 278 2.17 4.18 10.23
N LEU A 279 1.68 5.13 11.04
CA LEU A 279 2.34 6.40 11.25
C LEU A 279 3.65 6.18 12.06
N PRO A 280 4.70 7.00 11.84
CA PRO A 280 4.80 8.13 10.91
C PRO A 280 5.20 7.73 9.48
N ASP A 281 5.63 6.49 9.25
CA ASP A 281 6.25 6.00 8.01
C ASP A 281 5.41 6.32 6.76
N LYS A 282 4.11 5.98 6.78
CA LYS A 282 3.20 6.27 5.67
C LYS A 282 3.05 7.77 5.36
N ALA A 283 3.19 8.65 6.35
CA ALA A 283 3.12 10.09 6.13
C ALA A 283 4.43 10.64 5.57
N LEU A 284 5.57 10.07 5.99
CA LEU A 284 6.89 10.36 5.45
C LEU A 284 6.99 9.93 3.98
N ASP A 285 6.55 8.70 3.66
CA ASP A 285 6.51 8.20 2.28
C ASP A 285 5.69 9.12 1.36
N VAL A 286 4.53 9.60 1.83
CA VAL A 286 3.69 10.52 1.06
C VAL A 286 4.42 11.85 0.77
N ILE A 287 5.12 12.43 1.76
CA ILE A 287 5.89 13.67 1.57
C ILE A 287 7.07 13.44 0.63
N ASP A 288 7.78 12.32 0.80
CA ASP A 288 8.91 11.95 -0.05
C ASP A 288 8.51 11.79 -1.52
N GLU A 289 7.43 11.06 -1.78
CA GLU A 289 6.92 10.86 -3.14
C GLU A 289 6.33 12.15 -3.72
N ALA A 290 5.64 12.96 -2.91
CA ALA A 290 5.11 14.26 -3.34
C ALA A 290 6.24 15.23 -3.70
N GLY A 291 7.27 15.32 -2.86
CA GLY A 291 8.45 16.14 -3.12
C GLY A 291 9.18 15.74 -4.39
N SER A 292 9.41 14.44 -4.57
CA SER A 292 10.02 13.89 -5.79
C SER A 292 9.23 14.25 -7.05
N ARG A 293 7.91 14.11 -6.99
CA ARG A 293 7.04 14.40 -8.13
C ARG A 293 6.99 15.88 -8.49
N VAL A 294 6.82 16.75 -7.50
CA VAL A 294 6.80 18.20 -7.72
C VAL A 294 8.13 18.65 -8.31
N HIS A 295 9.24 18.11 -7.81
CA HIS A 295 10.57 18.34 -8.37
C HIS A 295 10.65 17.90 -9.84
N LEU A 296 10.22 16.68 -10.18
CA LEU A 296 10.22 16.18 -11.56
C LEU A 296 9.29 16.96 -12.49
N ALA A 297 8.15 17.43 -12.00
CA ALA A 297 7.22 18.23 -12.78
C ALA A 297 7.76 19.66 -13.04
N SER A 298 8.54 20.19 -12.09
CA SER A 298 9.16 21.51 -12.18
C SER A 298 10.52 21.50 -12.89
N CYS A 299 11.16 20.34 -13.04
CA CYS A 299 12.41 20.16 -13.76
C CYS A 299 12.25 20.24 -15.29
N GLY A 300 11.71 21.37 -15.78
CA GLY A 300 12.37 22.02 -16.89
C GLY A 300 13.47 22.86 -16.27
N ASP A 301 14.66 22.27 -15.97
CA ASP A 301 15.82 23.04 -15.51
C ASP A 301 15.90 24.29 -16.37
N SER A 302 15.75 25.48 -15.75
CA SER A 302 15.88 26.71 -16.52
C SER A 302 17.27 26.66 -17.16
N GLU A 303 17.38 27.01 -18.44
CA GLU A 303 18.66 27.02 -19.17
C GLU A 303 19.75 27.77 -18.36
N GLU A 304 19.34 28.66 -17.45
CA GLU A 304 20.19 29.41 -16.53
C GLU A 304 20.84 28.53 -15.46
N ILE A 305 20.09 27.64 -14.80
CA ILE A 305 20.62 26.72 -13.76
C ILE A 305 21.60 25.73 -14.38
N LEU A 306 21.24 25.14 -15.52
CA LEU A 306 22.12 24.26 -16.30
C LEU A 306 23.39 24.98 -16.77
N GLY A 307 23.27 26.26 -17.12
CA GLY A 307 24.39 27.12 -17.49
C GLY A 307 25.35 27.35 -16.33
N LEU A 308 24.84 27.69 -15.15
CA LEU A 308 25.63 27.90 -13.93
C LEU A 308 26.31 26.60 -13.44
N GLU A 309 25.61 25.48 -13.47
CA GLU A 309 26.20 24.17 -13.11
C GLU A 309 27.36 23.78 -14.03
N LYS A 310 27.24 24.00 -15.34
CA LYS A 310 28.34 23.79 -16.29
C LYS A 310 29.51 24.71 -16.03
N GLN A 311 29.27 25.97 -15.67
CA GLN A 311 30.33 26.91 -15.32
C GLN A 311 31.05 26.49 -14.04
N ILE A 312 30.31 26.10 -13.00
CA ILE A 312 30.87 25.58 -11.73
C ILE A 312 31.72 24.34 -11.99
N ALA A 313 31.24 23.39 -12.81
CA ALA A 313 31.99 22.19 -13.17
C ALA A 313 33.30 22.52 -13.89
N SER A 314 33.27 23.45 -14.86
CA SER A 314 34.47 23.87 -15.59
C SER A 314 35.49 24.57 -14.70
N VAL A 315 35.05 25.49 -13.84
CA VAL A 315 35.93 26.23 -12.89
C VAL A 315 36.51 25.26 -11.84
N ASN A 316 35.76 24.26 -11.38
CA ASN A 316 36.27 23.23 -10.47
C ASN A 316 37.35 22.37 -11.13
N GLU A 317 37.19 22.03 -12.42
CA GLU A 317 38.20 21.28 -13.16
C GLU A 317 39.46 22.12 -13.35
N GLU A 318 39.37 23.41 -13.70
CA GLU A 318 40.50 24.33 -13.80
C GLU A 318 41.19 24.51 -12.46
N LYS A 319 40.44 24.66 -11.35
CA LYS A 319 41.02 24.73 -9.99
C LYS A 319 41.81 23.48 -9.66
N ARG A 320 41.34 22.27 -9.99
CA ARG A 320 42.05 21.02 -9.79
C ARG A 320 43.34 20.97 -10.62
N ARG A 321 43.30 21.47 -11.89
CA ARG A 321 44.51 21.56 -12.75
C ARG A 321 45.53 22.52 -12.18
N CYS A 322 45.11 23.74 -11.71
CA CYS A 322 46.02 24.71 -11.08
C CYS A 322 46.67 24.17 -9.79
N ILE A 323 45.93 23.41 -8.97
CA ILE A 323 46.50 22.75 -7.77
C ILE A 323 47.54 21.74 -8.15
N ASN A 324 47.29 20.90 -9.17
CA ASN A 324 48.26 19.91 -9.64
C ASN A 324 49.51 20.55 -10.27
N GLN A 325 49.36 21.78 -10.83
CA GLN A 325 50.50 22.55 -11.41
C GLN A 325 51.17 23.47 -10.37
N GLN A 326 50.77 23.38 -9.08
CA GLN A 326 51.28 24.21 -7.97
C GLN A 326 51.06 25.72 -8.14
N GLU A 327 50.11 26.14 -8.98
CA GLU A 327 49.73 27.55 -9.17
C GLU A 327 48.71 28.01 -8.11
N PHE A 328 49.14 28.12 -6.85
CA PHE A 328 48.26 28.33 -5.71
C PHE A 328 47.53 29.68 -5.74
N GLU A 329 48.13 30.77 -6.29
CA GLU A 329 47.47 32.05 -6.43
C GLU A 329 46.27 32.04 -7.39
N LYS A 330 46.39 31.29 -8.51
CA LYS A 330 45.28 31.11 -9.44
C LYS A 330 44.19 30.22 -8.83
N ALA A 331 44.56 29.18 -8.14
CA ALA A 331 43.64 28.32 -7.43
C ALA A 331 42.83 29.05 -6.35
N ALA A 332 43.46 30.04 -5.67
CA ALA A 332 42.76 30.88 -4.70
C ALA A 332 41.71 31.81 -5.37
N ARG A 333 42.05 32.45 -6.50
CA ARG A 333 41.10 33.29 -7.28
C ARG A 333 39.93 32.44 -7.83
N LEU A 334 40.22 31.25 -8.35
CA LEU A 334 39.16 30.32 -8.82
C LEU A 334 38.24 29.85 -7.68
N ARG A 335 38.75 29.73 -6.45
CA ARG A 335 37.92 29.44 -5.28
C ARG A 335 36.90 30.59 -4.99
N ASP A 336 37.36 31.82 -5.10
CA ASP A 336 36.49 32.97 -4.84
C ASP A 336 35.43 33.10 -5.96
N VAL A 337 35.78 32.84 -7.23
CA VAL A 337 34.83 32.77 -8.34
C VAL A 337 33.83 31.63 -8.16
N LEU A 338 34.27 30.45 -7.63
CA LEU A 338 33.38 29.35 -7.29
C LEU A 338 32.36 29.75 -6.24
N ALA A 339 32.77 30.42 -5.18
CA ALA A 339 31.86 30.89 -4.14
C ALA A 339 30.79 31.83 -4.70
N ASP A 340 31.18 32.81 -5.55
CA ASP A 340 30.23 33.70 -6.24
C ASP A 340 29.25 32.95 -7.16
N LEU A 341 29.73 31.96 -7.88
CA LEU A 341 28.86 31.15 -8.75
C LEU A 341 27.92 30.22 -7.96
N GLU A 342 28.38 29.67 -6.84
CA GLU A 342 27.57 28.88 -5.93
C GLU A 342 26.50 29.75 -5.25
N GLU A 343 26.83 30.98 -4.89
CA GLU A 343 25.85 31.95 -4.33
C GLU A 343 24.79 32.31 -5.37
N LYS A 344 25.17 32.58 -6.62
CA LYS A 344 24.23 32.85 -7.72
C LYS A 344 23.37 31.64 -8.04
N LEU A 345 23.94 30.44 -8.02
CA LEU A 345 23.20 29.21 -8.23
C LEU A 345 22.16 28.98 -7.14
N ASN A 346 22.54 29.23 -5.88
CA ASN A 346 21.61 29.10 -4.75
C ASN A 346 20.49 30.15 -4.82
N ALA A 347 20.79 31.40 -5.15
CA ALA A 347 19.78 32.45 -5.33
C ALA A 347 18.81 32.10 -6.47
N SER A 348 19.32 31.68 -7.63
CA SER A 348 18.47 31.24 -8.75
C SER A 348 17.61 30.01 -8.42
N ARG A 349 18.12 29.08 -7.59
CA ARG A 349 17.37 27.95 -7.09
C ARG A 349 16.27 28.34 -6.10
N GLU A 350 16.52 29.33 -5.23
CA GLU A 350 15.52 29.84 -4.30
C GLU A 350 14.39 30.61 -5.04
N GLU A 351 14.70 31.31 -6.12
CA GLU A 351 13.69 31.98 -6.96
C GLU A 351 12.80 31.00 -7.73
N HIS A 352 13.31 29.81 -8.07
CA HIS A 352 12.60 28.77 -8.82
C HIS A 352 12.10 27.63 -7.92
N CYS A 353 12.13 27.80 -6.59
CA CYS A 353 11.68 26.78 -5.66
C CYS A 353 10.15 26.64 -5.72
N VAL A 354 9.67 25.50 -6.18
CA VAL A 354 8.23 25.20 -6.26
C VAL A 354 7.70 24.84 -4.89
N GLU A 355 6.52 25.36 -4.55
CA GLU A 355 5.85 25.03 -3.30
C GLU A 355 5.06 23.73 -3.44
N LEU A 356 5.26 22.81 -2.48
CA LEU A 356 4.46 21.60 -2.33
C LEU A 356 3.27 21.92 -1.43
N GLY A 357 2.08 21.84 -2.01
CA GLY A 357 0.81 22.17 -1.38
C GLY A 357 0.01 20.95 -0.91
N GLU A 358 -1.15 21.21 -0.31
CA GLU A 358 -2.11 20.17 0.08
C GLU A 358 -2.59 19.37 -1.14
N GLU A 359 -2.76 20.03 -2.29
CA GLU A 359 -3.22 19.42 -3.53
C GLU A 359 -2.26 18.34 -4.04
N ASP A 360 -0.95 18.62 -4.00
CA ASP A 360 0.07 17.65 -4.44
C ASP A 360 0.06 16.40 -3.55
N VAL A 361 -0.06 16.60 -2.24
CA VAL A 361 -0.17 15.52 -1.26
C VAL A 361 -1.41 14.68 -1.53
N ALA A 362 -2.56 15.31 -1.77
CA ALA A 362 -3.81 14.61 -2.05
C ALA A 362 -3.74 13.81 -3.37
N ASP A 363 -3.05 14.33 -4.40
CA ASP A 363 -2.87 13.61 -5.65
C ASP A 363 -1.95 12.37 -5.47
N ILE A 364 -0.91 12.46 -4.65
CA ILE A 364 -0.07 11.30 -4.32
C ILE A 364 -0.87 10.24 -3.57
N VAL A 365 -1.58 10.62 -2.50
CA VAL A 365 -2.40 9.65 -1.76
C VAL A 365 -3.47 9.04 -2.65
N SER A 366 -4.03 9.82 -3.58
CA SER A 366 -4.97 9.33 -4.60
C SER A 366 -4.35 8.25 -5.49
N ARG A 367 -3.11 8.44 -5.95
CA ARG A 367 -2.40 7.46 -6.77
C ARG A 367 -2.01 6.20 -6.00
N MET A 368 -1.51 6.37 -4.77
CA MET A 368 -1.13 5.24 -3.91
C MET A 368 -2.32 4.35 -3.57
N THR A 369 -3.50 4.96 -3.36
CA THR A 369 -4.70 4.25 -2.91
C THR A 369 -5.69 3.93 -4.03
N GLY A 370 -5.55 4.57 -5.20
CA GLY A 370 -6.51 4.49 -6.29
C GLY A 370 -7.80 5.29 -6.06
N ILE A 371 -7.83 6.16 -5.03
CA ILE A 371 -9.01 6.95 -4.65
C ILE A 371 -8.87 8.37 -5.17
N PRO A 372 -9.80 8.92 -5.92
CA PRO A 372 -9.73 10.29 -6.44
C PRO A 372 -10.02 11.32 -5.34
N ILE A 373 -9.02 11.58 -4.46
CA ILE A 373 -9.18 12.43 -3.26
C ILE A 373 -9.48 13.89 -3.61
N PHE A 374 -8.93 14.40 -4.71
CA PHE A 374 -9.14 15.77 -5.17
C PHE A 374 -10.59 16.15 -5.50
N ARG A 375 -11.41 15.16 -5.84
CA ARG A 375 -12.82 15.40 -6.18
C ARG A 375 -13.75 15.36 -4.96
N LEU A 376 -13.18 15.07 -3.76
CA LEU A 376 -13.99 14.65 -2.62
C LEU A 376 -14.51 15.80 -1.73
N GLU A 377 -13.88 16.98 -1.66
CA GLU A 377 -14.30 17.95 -0.63
C GLU A 377 -15.34 19.00 -1.11
N GLU A 378 -15.22 19.63 -2.26
CA GLU A 378 -16.23 20.60 -2.72
C GLU A 378 -17.18 20.06 -3.79
N GLN A 379 -16.70 19.21 -4.70
CA GLN A 379 -17.53 18.59 -5.74
C GLN A 379 -18.31 17.37 -5.24
N GLU A 380 -17.87 16.70 -4.17
CA GLU A 380 -18.53 15.51 -3.62
C GLU A 380 -19.94 15.84 -3.11
N SER A 381 -20.10 16.92 -2.39
CA SER A 381 -21.42 17.34 -1.91
C SER A 381 -22.38 17.59 -3.05
N ALA A 382 -21.94 18.26 -4.11
CA ALA A 382 -22.75 18.50 -5.31
C ALA A 382 -23.02 17.19 -6.10
N ARG A 383 -22.04 16.29 -6.17
CA ARG A 383 -22.16 14.98 -6.81
C ARG A 383 -23.11 14.07 -6.05
N LEU A 384 -23.03 14.02 -4.73
CA LEU A 384 -23.94 13.26 -3.87
C LEU A 384 -25.37 13.78 -3.95
N LEU A 385 -25.57 15.08 -4.11
CA LEU A 385 -26.89 15.64 -4.35
C LEU A 385 -27.49 15.22 -5.71
N ARG A 386 -26.64 15.01 -6.73
CA ARG A 386 -27.03 14.51 -8.07
C ARG A 386 -27.09 12.99 -8.17
N MET A 387 -26.69 12.26 -7.13
CA MET A 387 -26.58 10.80 -7.11
C MET A 387 -27.84 10.10 -7.62
N GLU A 388 -29.02 10.53 -7.19
CA GLU A 388 -30.29 9.93 -7.63
C GLU A 388 -30.50 10.07 -9.14
N MET A 389 -30.13 11.21 -9.71
CA MET A 389 -30.22 11.46 -11.15
C MET A 389 -29.22 10.62 -11.95
N GLU A 390 -27.96 10.55 -11.47
CA GLU A 390 -26.90 9.79 -12.15
C GLU A 390 -27.17 8.28 -12.11
N LEU A 391 -27.52 7.72 -10.96
CA LEU A 391 -27.91 6.31 -10.85
C LEU A 391 -29.17 6.00 -11.68
N GLY A 392 -30.13 6.95 -11.74
CA GLY A 392 -31.36 6.81 -12.51
C GLY A 392 -31.17 6.77 -14.03
N LYS A 393 -30.05 7.23 -14.56
CA LYS A 393 -29.70 7.09 -15.99
C LYS A 393 -29.46 5.63 -16.38
N ASN A 394 -28.82 4.85 -15.49
CA ASN A 394 -28.40 3.49 -15.76
C ASN A 394 -29.39 2.45 -15.18
N ILE A 395 -30.15 2.80 -14.15
CA ILE A 395 -31.06 1.89 -13.44
C ILE A 395 -32.50 2.31 -13.66
N ILE A 396 -33.22 1.53 -14.43
CA ILE A 396 -34.58 1.83 -14.83
C ILE A 396 -35.61 1.18 -13.87
N GLY A 397 -36.66 1.93 -13.51
CA GLY A 397 -37.80 1.42 -12.77
C GLY A 397 -37.60 1.17 -11.27
N GLN A 398 -36.48 1.63 -10.68
CA GLN A 398 -36.10 1.36 -9.29
C GLN A 398 -35.87 2.67 -8.49
N GLN A 399 -36.68 3.71 -8.74
CA GLN A 399 -36.47 5.03 -8.14
C GLN A 399 -36.49 5.02 -6.60
N ALA A 400 -37.36 4.21 -6.00
CA ALA A 400 -37.45 4.09 -4.54
C ALA A 400 -36.15 3.49 -3.94
N ALA A 401 -35.56 2.50 -4.62
CA ALA A 401 -34.29 1.88 -4.22
C ALA A 401 -33.13 2.89 -4.31
N ILE A 402 -33.05 3.62 -5.41
CA ILE A 402 -32.03 4.66 -5.63
C ILE A 402 -32.10 5.74 -4.56
N SER A 403 -33.32 6.26 -4.28
CA SER A 403 -33.52 7.30 -3.25
C SER A 403 -33.16 6.82 -1.83
N ALA A 404 -33.45 5.56 -1.49
CA ALA A 404 -33.10 4.99 -0.19
C ALA A 404 -31.58 4.90 -0.02
N ILE A 405 -30.87 4.38 -1.03
CA ILE A 405 -29.39 4.30 -1.03
C ILE A 405 -28.77 5.70 -0.94
N ALA A 406 -29.23 6.63 -1.77
CA ALA A 406 -28.70 7.98 -1.81
C ALA A 406 -28.86 8.71 -0.45
N ARG A 407 -29.99 8.53 0.22
CA ARG A 407 -30.22 9.08 1.57
C ARG A 407 -29.27 8.47 2.61
N ALA A 408 -29.07 7.16 2.60
CA ALA A 408 -28.21 6.49 3.54
C ALA A 408 -26.75 6.92 3.37
N ILE A 409 -26.26 6.98 2.13
CA ILE A 409 -24.90 7.41 1.81
C ILE A 409 -24.68 8.88 2.17
N ARG A 410 -25.63 9.77 1.84
CA ARG A 410 -25.57 11.19 2.23
C ARG A 410 -25.53 11.36 3.75
N ARG A 411 -26.31 10.59 4.51
CA ARG A 411 -26.31 10.61 5.98
C ARG A 411 -24.93 10.21 6.55
N ASN A 412 -24.30 9.18 5.98
CA ASN A 412 -22.97 8.75 6.39
C ASN A 412 -21.92 9.84 6.10
N ARG A 413 -21.91 10.38 4.88
CA ARG A 413 -20.95 11.42 4.46
C ARG A 413 -21.13 12.75 5.18
N ALA A 414 -22.33 13.05 5.68
CA ALA A 414 -22.58 14.20 6.53
C ALA A 414 -22.07 14.02 7.99
N GLY A 415 -21.37 12.91 8.29
CA GLY A 415 -20.83 12.65 9.63
C GLY A 415 -21.87 12.24 10.69
N LEU A 416 -23.09 11.90 10.26
CA LEU A 416 -24.20 11.51 11.16
C LEU A 416 -24.27 10.01 11.40
N HIS A 417 -23.22 9.27 11.03
CA HIS A 417 -23.12 7.82 11.19
C HIS A 417 -21.90 7.45 12.05
N ASP A 418 -21.91 6.26 12.66
CA ASP A 418 -20.77 5.77 13.45
C ASP A 418 -19.57 5.49 12.51
N PRO A 419 -18.42 6.17 12.70
CA PRO A 419 -17.25 6.02 11.83
C PRO A 419 -16.63 4.60 11.84
N ARG A 420 -17.02 3.77 12.80
CA ARG A 420 -16.56 2.37 12.89
C ARG A 420 -17.34 1.43 11.98
N ARG A 421 -18.45 1.86 11.38
CA ARG A 421 -19.28 1.02 10.52
C ARG A 421 -18.98 1.26 9.05
N PRO A 422 -19.33 0.31 8.16
CA PRO A 422 -19.28 0.54 6.71
C PRO A 422 -20.02 1.79 6.28
N ILE A 423 -19.68 2.38 5.12
CA ILE A 423 -20.36 3.55 4.54
C ILE A 423 -21.87 3.34 4.44
N GLY A 424 -22.28 2.10 4.16
CA GLY A 424 -23.69 1.72 4.16
C GLY A 424 -23.82 0.21 4.05
N SER A 425 -24.90 -0.31 4.65
CA SER A 425 -25.25 -1.72 4.65
C SER A 425 -26.67 -1.93 4.15
N PHE A 426 -26.83 -2.65 3.05
CA PHE A 426 -28.10 -2.78 2.35
C PHE A 426 -28.46 -4.24 2.09
N ILE A 427 -29.75 -4.58 2.22
CA ILE A 427 -30.28 -5.83 1.71
C ILE A 427 -31.26 -5.55 0.56
N PHE A 428 -30.95 -6.07 -0.62
CA PHE A 428 -31.73 -5.93 -1.84
C PHE A 428 -32.65 -7.16 -2.02
N LEU A 429 -33.93 -6.92 -2.00
CA LEU A 429 -34.97 -7.94 -2.02
C LEU A 429 -35.80 -7.83 -3.29
N GLY A 430 -36.12 -8.96 -3.89
CA GLY A 430 -36.98 -8.97 -5.07
C GLY A 430 -36.66 -10.09 -6.06
N PRO A 431 -37.45 -10.23 -7.13
CA PRO A 431 -37.26 -11.30 -8.11
C PRO A 431 -35.90 -11.19 -8.84
N THR A 432 -35.53 -12.26 -9.51
CA THR A 432 -34.34 -12.27 -10.37
C THR A 432 -34.54 -11.35 -11.57
N GLY A 433 -33.46 -10.72 -12.04
CA GLY A 433 -33.47 -9.90 -13.27
C GLY A 433 -34.10 -8.53 -13.15
N VAL A 434 -34.29 -7.97 -11.94
CA VAL A 434 -34.82 -6.61 -11.71
C VAL A 434 -33.74 -5.54 -11.54
N GLY A 435 -32.45 -5.89 -11.64
CA GLY A 435 -31.36 -4.95 -11.58
C GLY A 435 -30.61 -4.86 -10.25
N LYS A 436 -30.79 -5.79 -9.29
CA LYS A 436 -30.11 -5.77 -7.97
C LYS A 436 -28.58 -5.73 -8.09
N THR A 437 -27.99 -6.65 -8.84
CA THR A 437 -26.54 -6.73 -9.05
C THR A 437 -26.03 -5.57 -9.91
N GLU A 438 -26.85 -5.08 -10.86
CA GLU A 438 -26.48 -3.95 -11.71
C GLU A 438 -26.42 -2.65 -10.90
N LEU A 439 -27.38 -2.43 -9.98
CA LEU A 439 -27.33 -1.28 -9.08
C LEU A 439 -26.07 -1.27 -8.21
N ALA A 440 -25.61 -2.44 -7.72
CA ALA A 440 -24.37 -2.54 -6.98
C ALA A 440 -23.14 -2.17 -7.84
N ARG A 441 -23.16 -2.54 -9.14
CA ARG A 441 -22.07 -2.21 -10.09
C ARG A 441 -22.05 -0.71 -10.41
N VAL A 442 -23.21 -0.14 -10.73
CA VAL A 442 -23.33 1.31 -11.02
C VAL A 442 -22.99 2.15 -9.76
N LEU A 443 -23.31 1.62 -8.57
CA LEU A 443 -22.94 2.27 -7.32
C LEU A 443 -21.42 2.26 -7.10
N ALA A 444 -20.72 1.17 -7.42
CA ALA A 444 -19.27 1.10 -7.35
C ALA A 444 -18.61 2.10 -8.31
N GLU A 445 -19.11 2.18 -9.55
CA GLU A 445 -18.68 3.16 -10.55
C GLU A 445 -18.94 4.60 -10.08
N PHE A 446 -20.09 4.86 -9.50
CA PHE A 446 -20.43 6.20 -9.02
C PHE A 446 -19.59 6.64 -7.81
N LEU A 447 -19.38 5.76 -6.82
CA LEU A 447 -18.67 6.11 -5.58
C LEU A 447 -17.14 6.09 -5.74
N PHE A 448 -16.63 5.18 -6.57
CA PHE A 448 -15.20 4.86 -6.63
C PHE A 448 -14.63 5.00 -8.05
N ASP A 449 -15.40 5.57 -8.99
CA ASP A 449 -15.04 5.86 -10.39
C ASP A 449 -14.55 4.62 -11.21
N ASP A 450 -14.71 3.40 -10.67
CA ASP A 450 -14.32 2.16 -11.34
C ASP A 450 -15.33 1.03 -11.06
N ARG A 451 -15.77 0.37 -12.11
CA ARG A 451 -16.66 -0.81 -12.05
C ARG A 451 -15.99 -2.01 -11.40
N ASP A 452 -14.68 -2.09 -11.49
CA ASP A 452 -13.88 -3.18 -10.92
C ASP A 452 -13.72 -3.08 -9.40
N ASN A 453 -14.17 -1.97 -8.78
CA ASN A 453 -14.27 -1.83 -7.33
C ASN A 453 -15.52 -2.53 -6.75
N LEU A 454 -16.15 -3.43 -7.52
CA LEU A 454 -17.17 -4.35 -7.04
C LEU A 454 -16.56 -5.71 -6.69
N ILE A 455 -16.54 -6.04 -5.40
CA ILE A 455 -16.16 -7.36 -4.89
C ILE A 455 -17.41 -8.22 -4.79
N ARG A 456 -17.65 -9.10 -5.76
CA ARG A 456 -18.80 -10.00 -5.75
C ARG A 456 -18.43 -11.36 -5.18
N LEU A 457 -19.28 -11.87 -4.27
CA LEU A 457 -19.22 -13.18 -3.66
C LEU A 457 -20.58 -13.86 -3.82
N ASP A 458 -20.61 -15.01 -4.49
CA ASP A 458 -21.82 -15.80 -4.67
C ASP A 458 -21.98 -16.76 -3.49
N MET A 459 -23.00 -16.57 -2.68
CA MET A 459 -23.20 -17.36 -1.47
C MET A 459 -23.61 -18.82 -1.74
N SER A 460 -23.95 -19.14 -2.98
CA SER A 460 -24.15 -20.55 -3.38
C SER A 460 -22.86 -21.39 -3.28
N GLU A 461 -21.68 -20.74 -3.35
CA GLU A 461 -20.38 -21.42 -3.18
C GLU A 461 -20.03 -21.65 -1.70
N TYR A 462 -20.75 -20.99 -0.77
CA TYR A 462 -20.48 -20.99 0.66
C TYR A 462 -21.61 -21.59 1.50
N MET A 463 -22.25 -22.63 0.97
CA MET A 463 -23.33 -23.33 1.64
C MET A 463 -22.82 -24.28 2.75
N GLU A 464 -21.59 -24.77 2.63
CA GLU A 464 -20.98 -25.70 3.55
C GLU A 464 -20.01 -25.00 4.52
N LYS A 465 -19.93 -25.50 5.76
CA LYS A 465 -19.07 -24.94 6.80
C LYS A 465 -17.59 -24.84 6.39
N PHE A 466 -17.09 -25.82 5.65
CA PHE A 466 -15.71 -25.82 5.18
C PHE A 466 -15.41 -24.64 4.24
N ASN A 467 -16.37 -24.25 3.41
CA ASN A 467 -16.19 -23.15 2.47
C ASN A 467 -16.18 -21.78 3.16
N VAL A 468 -16.74 -21.65 4.37
CA VAL A 468 -16.73 -20.39 5.13
C VAL A 468 -15.31 -19.96 5.48
N SER A 469 -14.42 -20.91 5.80
CA SER A 469 -13.01 -20.63 6.08
C SER A 469 -12.27 -20.03 4.87
N ARG A 470 -12.73 -20.24 3.64
CA ARG A 470 -12.15 -19.61 2.45
C ARG A 470 -12.40 -18.11 2.38
N LEU A 471 -13.41 -17.58 3.08
CA LEU A 471 -13.68 -16.12 3.13
C LEU A 471 -12.66 -15.40 4.00
N VAL A 472 -12.31 -15.97 5.15
CA VAL A 472 -11.46 -15.34 6.17
C VAL A 472 -10.03 -15.89 6.13
N GLY A 473 -9.86 -17.11 5.61
CA GLY A 473 -8.62 -17.89 5.57
C GLY A 473 -8.72 -19.14 6.43
N ALA A 474 -7.97 -20.18 6.05
CA ALA A 474 -7.94 -21.44 6.77
C ALA A 474 -7.11 -21.31 8.06
N PRO A 475 -7.49 -21.98 9.17
CA PRO A 475 -6.67 -22.01 10.38
C PRO A 475 -5.30 -22.65 10.14
N PRO A 476 -4.29 -22.35 10.98
CA PRO A 476 -2.97 -22.96 10.89
C PRO A 476 -3.04 -24.48 10.87
N GLY A 477 -2.34 -25.11 9.92
CA GLY A 477 -2.31 -26.58 9.77
C GLY A 477 -3.33 -27.17 8.79
N TYR A 478 -4.23 -26.39 8.23
CA TYR A 478 -5.16 -26.83 7.19
C TYR A 478 -4.66 -26.47 5.79
N VAL A 479 -5.08 -27.26 4.78
CA VAL A 479 -4.78 -26.99 3.37
C VAL A 479 -5.37 -25.65 2.97
N GLY A 480 -4.56 -24.77 2.32
CA GLY A 480 -4.98 -23.41 1.92
C GLY A 480 -4.66 -22.32 2.95
N TYR A 481 -3.98 -22.61 4.05
CA TYR A 481 -3.56 -21.58 5.05
C TYR A 481 -2.73 -20.46 4.43
N GLN A 482 -1.87 -20.75 3.46
CA GLN A 482 -0.99 -19.78 2.81
C GLN A 482 -1.70 -18.86 1.80
N GLU A 483 -2.91 -19.21 1.35
CA GLU A 483 -3.61 -18.47 0.29
C GLU A 483 -4.37 -17.24 0.83
N GLY A 484 -4.52 -17.09 2.16
CA GLY A 484 -5.32 -16.03 2.75
C GLY A 484 -6.83 -16.18 2.50
N GLY A 485 -7.65 -15.30 3.09
CA GLY A 485 -9.10 -15.32 2.86
C GLY A 485 -9.51 -14.56 1.60
N GLN A 486 -10.42 -15.12 0.82
CA GLN A 486 -10.87 -14.50 -0.44
C GLN A 486 -11.53 -13.14 -0.24
N LEU A 487 -12.30 -12.96 0.84
CA LEU A 487 -12.92 -11.69 1.18
C LEU A 487 -11.89 -10.72 1.75
N THR A 488 -11.14 -11.18 2.76
CA THR A 488 -10.18 -10.34 3.49
C THR A 488 -9.06 -9.82 2.59
N GLU A 489 -8.49 -10.66 1.72
CA GLU A 489 -7.45 -10.25 0.78
C GLU A 489 -7.97 -9.28 -0.29
N LYS A 490 -9.19 -9.51 -0.83
CA LYS A 490 -9.78 -8.60 -1.82
C LYS A 490 -10.05 -7.21 -1.23
N VAL A 491 -10.63 -7.15 -0.01
CA VAL A 491 -10.92 -5.87 0.65
C VAL A 491 -9.63 -5.17 1.09
N ARG A 492 -8.63 -5.91 1.55
CA ARG A 492 -7.32 -5.34 1.89
C ARG A 492 -6.64 -4.68 0.68
N ARG A 493 -6.78 -5.30 -0.51
CA ARG A 493 -6.25 -4.72 -1.77
C ARG A 493 -7.09 -3.56 -2.30
N LYS A 494 -8.41 -3.59 -2.04
CA LYS A 494 -9.36 -2.56 -2.49
C LYS A 494 -10.24 -2.14 -1.31
N PRO A 495 -9.70 -1.32 -0.37
CA PRO A 495 -10.43 -0.90 0.83
C PRO A 495 -11.63 -0.01 0.52
N TYR A 496 -11.63 0.64 -0.64
CA TYR A 496 -12.74 1.44 -1.16
C TYR A 496 -13.47 0.64 -2.24
N SER A 497 -14.45 -0.16 -1.81
CA SER A 497 -15.17 -1.05 -2.72
C SER A 497 -16.62 -1.28 -2.29
N VAL A 498 -17.43 -1.74 -3.23
CA VAL A 498 -18.74 -2.31 -2.94
C VAL A 498 -18.57 -3.81 -2.79
N VAL A 499 -18.92 -4.32 -1.60
CA VAL A 499 -18.87 -5.76 -1.31
C VAL A 499 -20.29 -6.32 -1.47
N LEU A 500 -20.47 -7.16 -2.49
CA LEU A 500 -21.76 -7.75 -2.84
C LEU A 500 -21.81 -9.23 -2.45
N PHE A 501 -22.64 -9.57 -1.48
CA PHE A 501 -22.99 -10.95 -1.14
C PHE A 501 -24.26 -11.35 -1.91
N ASP A 502 -24.11 -12.09 -2.98
CA ASP A 502 -25.22 -12.48 -3.86
C ASP A 502 -25.90 -13.76 -3.35
N GLU A 503 -27.25 -13.80 -3.33
CA GLU A 503 -28.07 -14.90 -2.83
C GLU A 503 -27.79 -15.28 -1.36
N ILE A 504 -27.78 -14.29 -0.46
CA ILE A 504 -27.43 -14.43 0.96
C ILE A 504 -28.23 -15.51 1.70
N GLU A 505 -29.44 -15.82 1.27
CA GLU A 505 -30.28 -16.88 1.84
C GLU A 505 -29.70 -18.27 1.67
N LYS A 506 -28.71 -18.48 0.81
CA LYS A 506 -28.02 -19.75 0.61
C LYS A 506 -26.79 -19.92 1.48
N ALA A 507 -26.36 -18.83 2.13
CA ALA A 507 -25.15 -18.82 2.94
C ALA A 507 -25.26 -19.72 4.17
N HIS A 508 -24.14 -20.35 4.54
CA HIS A 508 -24.05 -21.07 5.80
C HIS A 508 -24.26 -20.11 7.00
N PRO A 509 -24.91 -20.56 8.10
CA PRO A 509 -25.17 -19.70 9.27
C PRO A 509 -23.95 -18.99 9.85
N ASP A 510 -22.78 -19.59 9.78
CA ASP A 510 -21.53 -18.97 10.29
C ASP A 510 -21.14 -17.70 9.52
N ILE A 511 -21.59 -17.51 8.28
CA ILE A 511 -21.35 -16.28 7.49
C ILE A 511 -22.08 -15.08 8.12
N PHE A 512 -23.26 -15.31 8.70
CA PHE A 512 -23.95 -14.21 9.39
C PHE A 512 -23.19 -13.71 10.61
N ASN A 513 -22.43 -14.56 11.29
CA ASN A 513 -21.56 -14.13 12.39
C ASN A 513 -20.41 -13.25 11.89
N ILE A 514 -19.82 -13.60 10.73
CA ILE A 514 -18.80 -12.77 10.06
C ILE A 514 -19.39 -11.42 9.66
N LEU A 515 -20.58 -11.45 9.06
CA LEU A 515 -21.27 -10.21 8.65
C LEU A 515 -21.64 -9.33 9.85
N LEU A 516 -22.08 -9.91 10.99
CA LEU A 516 -22.33 -9.16 12.21
C LEU A 516 -21.08 -8.41 12.68
N GLN A 517 -19.92 -9.05 12.65
CA GLN A 517 -18.67 -8.40 13.02
C GLN A 517 -18.33 -7.22 12.07
N ILE A 518 -18.51 -7.41 10.77
CA ILE A 518 -18.29 -6.37 9.76
C ILE A 518 -19.28 -5.19 9.97
N LEU A 519 -20.56 -5.49 10.21
CA LEU A 519 -21.59 -4.48 10.32
C LEU A 519 -21.56 -3.69 11.64
N ASP A 520 -20.99 -4.26 12.71
CA ASP A 520 -20.89 -3.61 14.03
C ASP A 520 -19.56 -2.88 14.22
N GLU A 521 -18.45 -3.59 13.96
CA GLU A 521 -17.10 -3.11 14.25
C GLU A 521 -16.39 -2.57 13.01
N GLY A 522 -16.95 -2.77 11.80
CA GLY A 522 -16.31 -2.41 10.54
C GLY A 522 -14.98 -3.11 10.29
N GLN A 523 -14.67 -4.17 11.04
CA GLN A 523 -13.40 -4.89 10.95
C GLN A 523 -13.62 -6.38 10.93
N LEU A 524 -12.71 -7.11 10.27
CA LEU A 524 -12.71 -8.57 10.26
C LEU A 524 -11.27 -9.05 10.45
N THR A 525 -11.06 -9.95 11.42
CA THR A 525 -9.74 -10.54 11.65
C THR A 525 -9.54 -11.75 10.73
N ASP A 526 -8.47 -11.75 9.95
CA ASP A 526 -8.13 -12.87 9.06
C ASP A 526 -7.45 -14.04 9.83
N SER A 527 -7.19 -15.14 9.12
CA SER A 527 -6.53 -16.32 9.69
C SER A 527 -5.08 -16.07 10.15
N PHE A 528 -4.47 -14.98 9.73
CA PHE A 528 -3.13 -14.54 10.16
C PHE A 528 -3.18 -13.61 11.37
N GLY A 529 -4.37 -13.31 11.91
CA GLY A 529 -4.54 -12.37 13.02
C GLY A 529 -4.57 -10.89 12.59
N ARG A 530 -4.52 -10.58 11.29
CA ARG A 530 -4.54 -9.22 10.77
C ARG A 530 -5.98 -8.69 10.74
N LYS A 531 -6.18 -7.46 11.19
CA LYS A 531 -7.46 -6.77 11.11
C LYS A 531 -7.63 -6.13 9.73
N VAL A 532 -8.68 -6.49 9.03
CA VAL A 532 -9.05 -5.93 7.74
C VAL A 532 -10.21 -4.95 7.95
N ASP A 533 -10.02 -3.72 7.48
CA ASP A 533 -10.96 -2.61 7.66
C ASP A 533 -12.02 -2.57 6.55
N PHE A 534 -13.29 -2.52 6.95
CA PHE A 534 -14.47 -2.39 6.08
C PHE A 534 -15.17 -1.04 6.22
N CYS A 535 -14.66 -0.11 7.05
CA CYS A 535 -15.31 1.19 7.29
C CYS A 535 -15.49 2.01 6.02
N ASN A 536 -14.63 1.81 5.03
CA ASN A 536 -14.68 2.49 3.74
C ASN A 536 -15.40 1.69 2.64
N THR A 537 -16.06 0.58 2.99
CA THR A 537 -16.82 -0.23 2.04
C THR A 537 -18.33 0.03 2.11
N VAL A 538 -19.02 -0.28 1.01
CA VAL A 538 -20.48 -0.41 1.00
C VAL A 538 -20.82 -1.88 0.93
N VAL A 539 -21.55 -2.39 1.94
CA VAL A 539 -21.94 -3.81 2.02
C VAL A 539 -23.35 -3.97 1.45
N ILE A 540 -23.47 -4.79 0.41
CA ILE A 540 -24.74 -5.10 -0.23
C ILE A 540 -24.99 -6.60 -0.19
N MET A 541 -26.16 -6.99 0.23
CA MET A 541 -26.61 -8.37 0.21
C MET A 541 -27.82 -8.47 -0.73
N THR A 542 -27.88 -9.47 -1.60
CA THR A 542 -29.06 -9.71 -2.43
C THR A 542 -29.80 -10.94 -1.97
N SER A 543 -31.11 -10.91 -2.06
CA SER A 543 -31.96 -12.08 -1.75
C SER A 543 -33.18 -12.16 -2.66
N ASN A 544 -33.59 -13.40 -2.92
CA ASN A 544 -34.80 -13.73 -3.67
C ASN A 544 -35.93 -14.22 -2.76
N ILE A 545 -35.81 -14.04 -1.44
CA ILE A 545 -36.80 -14.49 -0.45
C ILE A 545 -38.15 -13.75 -0.67
N GLY A 546 -39.25 -14.45 -0.47
CA GLY A 546 -40.58 -13.95 -0.58
C GLY A 546 -41.14 -13.82 -2.01
N THR A 547 -40.31 -13.94 -3.04
CA THR A 547 -40.76 -13.77 -4.43
C THR A 547 -41.51 -14.96 -4.99
N ARG A 548 -41.25 -16.18 -4.51
CA ARG A 548 -41.94 -17.41 -4.91
C ARG A 548 -43.37 -17.48 -4.36
N GLU A 549 -43.64 -16.82 -3.23
CA GLU A 549 -44.98 -16.75 -2.62
C GLU A 549 -45.83 -15.68 -3.28
N VAL A 550 -45.24 -14.63 -3.81
CA VAL A 550 -45.95 -13.59 -4.56
C VAL A 550 -46.51 -14.15 -5.88
N GLY A 551 -45.74 -15.06 -6.55
CA GLY A 551 -46.21 -15.73 -7.78
C GLY A 551 -47.32 -16.76 -7.57
N LYS A 552 -47.41 -17.41 -6.40
CA LYS A 552 -48.46 -18.38 -6.08
C LYS A 552 -49.77 -17.77 -5.62
N GLY A 553 -49.76 -16.50 -5.24
CA GLY A 553 -50.96 -15.76 -4.79
C GLY A 553 -51.79 -15.10 -5.90
N GLN A 554 -51.43 -15.24 -7.18
CA GLN A 554 -52.19 -14.84 -8.34
C GLN A 554 -53.26 -15.89 -8.72
N GLY A 555 -53.91 -16.52 -7.73
CA GLY A 555 -55.12 -17.24 -7.94
C GLY A 555 -56.31 -16.25 -8.19
N MET A 556 -56.77 -16.20 -9.44
CA MET A 556 -58.05 -15.71 -9.91
C MET A 556 -58.83 -14.79 -8.94
N GLY A 557 -58.60 -13.52 -9.01
CA GLY A 557 -59.41 -12.52 -8.35
C GLY A 557 -58.97 -11.12 -8.82
N PHE A 558 -59.70 -10.54 -9.77
CA PHE A 558 -59.56 -9.16 -10.20
C PHE A 558 -59.83 -8.21 -9.01
N HIS A 559 -58.81 -7.77 -8.33
CA HIS A 559 -58.95 -6.63 -7.41
C HIS A 559 -58.31 -5.39 -8.06
N LYS A 560 -59.17 -4.42 -8.33
CA LYS A 560 -58.85 -3.04 -8.73
C LYS A 560 -58.25 -2.29 -7.53
N GLY A 561 -57.03 -2.63 -7.16
CA GLY A 561 -56.20 -1.83 -6.24
C GLY A 561 -55.12 -1.15 -7.03
N GLY A 562 -54.79 0.11 -6.74
CA GLY A 562 -53.74 0.87 -7.41
C GLY A 562 -52.37 0.23 -7.24
N GLN A 563 -51.39 0.56 -8.09
CA GLN A 563 -50.00 0.03 -8.06
C GLN A 563 -49.33 0.20 -6.69
N GLU A 564 -49.67 1.25 -5.94
CA GLU A 564 -49.14 1.52 -4.60
C GLU A 564 -49.62 0.53 -3.54
N GLU A 565 -50.92 0.15 -3.55
CA GLU A 565 -51.44 -0.84 -2.60
C GLU A 565 -50.86 -2.25 -2.86
N GLN A 566 -50.61 -2.55 -4.10
CA GLN A 566 -49.96 -3.81 -4.48
C GLN A 566 -48.51 -3.87 -3.99
N TYR A 567 -47.77 -2.75 -4.07
CA TYR A 567 -46.44 -2.62 -3.55
C TYR A 567 -46.35 -2.80 -2.04
N GLU A 568 -47.17 -2.11 -1.28
CA GLU A 568 -47.20 -2.22 0.19
C GLU A 568 -47.56 -3.66 0.65
N ARG A 569 -48.39 -4.36 -0.05
CA ARG A 569 -48.70 -5.78 0.21
C ARG A 569 -47.49 -6.70 -0.08
N ILE A 570 -46.76 -6.44 -1.16
CA ILE A 570 -45.54 -7.19 -1.51
C ILE A 570 -44.46 -6.91 -0.46
N LYS A 571 -44.29 -5.66 -0.08
CA LYS A 571 -43.32 -5.20 0.92
C LYS A 571 -43.57 -5.84 2.29
N SER A 572 -44.83 -5.87 2.74
CA SER A 572 -45.19 -6.50 4.02
C SER A 572 -44.90 -8.02 4.02
N ARG A 573 -45.27 -8.74 2.95
CA ARG A 573 -45.00 -10.17 2.81
C ARG A 573 -43.49 -10.48 2.78
N ILE A 574 -42.73 -9.69 2.03
CA ILE A 574 -41.28 -9.84 1.98
C ILE A 574 -40.67 -9.55 3.36
N SER A 575 -41.15 -8.55 4.07
CA SER A 575 -40.71 -8.22 5.42
C SER A 575 -41.01 -9.34 6.42
N GLU A 576 -42.16 -10.01 6.33
CA GLU A 576 -42.46 -11.18 7.15
C GLU A 576 -41.57 -12.38 6.81
N ALA A 577 -41.29 -12.61 5.52
CA ALA A 577 -40.44 -13.66 5.08
C ALA A 577 -38.98 -13.43 5.56
N LEU A 578 -38.52 -12.19 5.55
CA LEU A 578 -37.21 -11.81 6.10
C LEU A 578 -37.10 -12.13 7.58
N LYS A 579 -38.06 -11.73 8.39
CA LYS A 579 -38.07 -11.99 9.84
C LYS A 579 -38.12 -13.47 10.20
N LYS A 580 -38.63 -14.33 9.28
CA LYS A 580 -38.63 -15.80 9.44
C LYS A 580 -37.29 -16.44 9.06
N THR A 581 -36.55 -15.82 8.15
CA THR A 581 -35.33 -16.41 7.59
C THR A 581 -34.07 -15.94 8.29
N PHE A 582 -34.04 -14.67 8.69
CA PHE A 582 -32.86 -14.04 9.30
C PHE A 582 -33.12 -13.71 10.77
N ASN A 583 -32.07 -13.81 11.59
CA ASN A 583 -32.13 -13.43 12.99
C ASN A 583 -32.44 -11.93 13.16
N PRO A 584 -33.28 -11.56 14.12
CA PRO A 584 -33.58 -10.14 14.39
C PRO A 584 -32.33 -9.28 14.64
N GLU A 585 -31.32 -9.84 15.28
CA GLU A 585 -30.05 -9.17 15.54
C GLU A 585 -29.38 -8.74 14.24
N PHE A 586 -29.28 -9.63 13.26
CA PHE A 586 -28.72 -9.34 11.95
C PHE A 586 -29.49 -8.26 11.20
N LEU A 587 -30.82 -8.35 11.20
CA LEU A 587 -31.67 -7.37 10.51
C LEU A 587 -31.58 -5.96 11.13
N ASN A 588 -31.36 -5.85 12.45
CA ASN A 588 -31.21 -4.57 13.13
C ASN A 588 -29.87 -3.87 12.86
N ARG A 589 -28.89 -4.58 12.29
CA ARG A 589 -27.57 -4.02 11.92
C ARG A 589 -27.51 -3.50 10.49
N ILE A 590 -28.52 -3.81 9.69
CA ILE A 590 -28.64 -3.37 8.30
C ILE A 590 -29.29 -1.98 8.28
N ASP A 591 -28.66 -1.02 7.57
CA ASP A 591 -29.16 0.35 7.48
C ASP A 591 -30.51 0.45 6.77
N GLU A 592 -30.67 -0.28 5.65
CA GLU A 592 -31.89 -0.23 4.84
C GLU A 592 -32.18 -1.57 4.16
N SER A 593 -33.45 -1.98 4.24
CA SER A 593 -34.00 -3.11 3.50
C SER A 593 -34.78 -2.61 2.28
N ILE A 594 -34.24 -2.87 1.09
CA ILE A 594 -34.73 -2.27 -0.15
C ILE A 594 -35.46 -3.32 -1.00
N VAL A 595 -36.73 -3.09 -1.27
CA VAL A 595 -37.57 -3.98 -2.10
C VAL A 595 -37.59 -3.48 -3.53
N PHE A 596 -37.12 -4.31 -4.46
CA PHE A 596 -37.12 -4.04 -5.89
C PHE A 596 -38.46 -4.39 -6.53
N HIS A 597 -38.93 -3.52 -7.37
CA HIS A 597 -40.19 -3.70 -8.13
C HIS A 597 -39.97 -4.67 -9.30
N PRO A 598 -40.97 -5.51 -9.63
CA PRO A 598 -40.99 -6.21 -10.90
C PRO A 598 -40.97 -5.21 -12.07
N LEU A 599 -40.27 -5.52 -13.13
CA LEU A 599 -40.19 -4.65 -14.30
C LEU A 599 -41.37 -4.86 -15.23
N GLY A 600 -41.99 -3.77 -15.67
CA GLY A 600 -43.06 -3.77 -16.66
C GLY A 600 -42.53 -3.64 -18.10
N LYS A 601 -43.42 -3.73 -19.10
CA LYS A 601 -43.03 -3.60 -20.51
C LYS A 601 -42.37 -2.27 -20.86
N LYS A 602 -42.79 -1.16 -20.19
CA LYS A 602 -42.21 0.17 -20.43
C LYS A 602 -40.77 0.25 -19.97
N GLU A 603 -40.48 -0.28 -18.78
CA GLU A 603 -39.13 -0.33 -18.23
C GLU A 603 -38.21 -1.24 -19.05
N ILE A 604 -38.75 -2.37 -19.55
CA ILE A 604 -37.96 -3.29 -20.42
C ILE A 604 -37.60 -2.61 -21.73
N LEU A 605 -38.46 -1.82 -22.34
CA LEU A 605 -38.12 -1.05 -23.54
C LEU A 605 -36.96 -0.07 -23.28
N GLN A 606 -36.99 0.64 -22.16
CA GLN A 606 -35.90 1.55 -21.78
C GLN A 606 -34.61 0.79 -21.49
N ILE A 607 -34.66 -0.39 -20.90
CA ILE A 607 -33.49 -1.24 -20.68
C ILE A 607 -32.90 -1.70 -22.03
N ILE A 608 -33.75 -2.05 -23.02
CA ILE A 608 -33.27 -2.36 -24.37
C ILE A 608 -32.53 -1.16 -24.95
N ASP A 609 -33.06 0.05 -24.78
CA ASP A 609 -32.41 1.25 -25.29
C ASP A 609 -31.00 1.45 -24.67
N LEU A 610 -30.83 1.22 -23.38
CA LEU A 610 -29.53 1.26 -22.70
C LEU A 610 -28.56 0.18 -23.24
N LEU A 611 -29.03 -1.06 -23.37
CA LEU A 611 -28.21 -2.15 -23.91
C LEU A 611 -27.80 -1.90 -25.36
N LEU A 612 -28.67 -1.26 -26.14
CA LEU A 612 -28.37 -0.89 -27.52
C LEU A 612 -27.33 0.24 -27.61
N VAL A 613 -27.25 1.12 -26.63
CA VAL A 613 -26.17 2.13 -26.55
C VAL A 613 -24.84 1.44 -26.34
N GLU A 614 -24.74 0.49 -25.38
CA GLU A 614 -23.51 -0.29 -25.15
C GLU A 614 -23.06 -1.06 -26.40
N ILE A 615 -24.01 -1.67 -27.12
CA ILE A 615 -23.71 -2.39 -28.37
C ILE A 615 -23.33 -1.40 -29.47
N GLY A 616 -24.01 -0.27 -29.56
CA GLY A 616 -23.74 0.81 -30.51
C GLY A 616 -22.33 1.37 -30.37
N GLU A 617 -21.84 1.58 -29.16
CA GLU A 617 -20.46 2.02 -28.89
C GLU A 617 -19.43 1.01 -29.40
N ARG A 618 -19.63 -0.29 -29.15
CA ARG A 618 -18.75 -1.36 -29.67
C ARG A 618 -18.76 -1.45 -31.21
N VAL A 619 -19.91 -1.25 -31.83
CA VAL A 619 -20.05 -1.27 -33.29
C VAL A 619 -19.51 0.02 -33.92
N ALA A 620 -19.58 1.14 -33.21
CA ALA A 620 -19.02 2.42 -33.65
C ALA A 620 -17.49 2.39 -33.78
N GLU A 621 -16.77 1.52 -33.04
CA GLU A 621 -15.32 1.27 -33.24
C GLU A 621 -15.01 0.78 -34.68
N GLN A 622 -15.99 0.13 -35.34
CA GLN A 622 -15.90 -0.30 -36.73
C GLN A 622 -16.44 0.75 -37.71
N ASN A 623 -16.74 1.97 -37.25
CA ASN A 623 -17.39 3.04 -38.00
C ASN A 623 -18.78 2.68 -38.55
N ILE A 624 -19.54 1.84 -37.86
CA ILE A 624 -20.90 1.46 -38.25
C ILE A 624 -21.87 2.04 -37.19
N SER A 625 -22.99 2.63 -37.65
CA SER A 625 -24.06 3.10 -36.76
C SER A 625 -25.31 2.28 -36.96
N VAL A 626 -25.94 1.86 -35.84
CA VAL A 626 -27.12 0.99 -35.86
C VAL A 626 -28.32 1.68 -35.21
N THR A 627 -29.46 1.67 -35.87
CA THR A 627 -30.73 2.21 -35.34
C THR A 627 -31.84 1.18 -35.46
N LEU A 628 -32.58 0.93 -34.36
CA LEU A 628 -33.70 -0.01 -34.34
C LEU A 628 -35.04 0.72 -34.46
N THR A 629 -35.95 0.14 -35.27
CA THR A 629 -37.34 0.60 -35.29
C THR A 629 -38.08 0.13 -34.02
N ARG A 630 -39.19 0.80 -33.71
CA ARG A 630 -40.05 0.44 -32.57
C ARG A 630 -40.53 -1.02 -32.63
N GLU A 631 -40.93 -1.47 -33.84
CA GLU A 631 -41.34 -2.83 -34.09
C GLU A 631 -40.27 -3.87 -33.83
N ALA A 632 -39.00 -3.52 -34.14
CA ALA A 632 -37.84 -4.39 -33.83
C ALA A 632 -37.61 -4.48 -32.31
N LYS A 633 -37.75 -3.38 -31.59
CA LYS A 633 -37.66 -3.38 -30.12
C LYS A 633 -38.78 -4.19 -29.49
N ASP A 634 -40.04 -4.05 -29.98
CA ASP A 634 -41.19 -4.82 -29.50
C ASP A 634 -40.95 -6.34 -29.70
N LEU A 635 -40.36 -6.78 -30.82
CA LEU A 635 -40.00 -8.18 -31.04
C LEU A 635 -38.97 -8.66 -30.00
N LEU A 636 -37.95 -7.86 -29.70
CA LEU A 636 -36.95 -8.19 -28.70
C LEU A 636 -37.56 -8.30 -27.30
N VAL A 637 -38.53 -7.45 -26.97
CA VAL A 637 -39.33 -7.56 -25.73
C VAL A 637 -40.13 -8.87 -25.71
N GLU A 638 -40.84 -9.19 -26.80
CA GLU A 638 -41.62 -10.43 -26.91
C GLU A 638 -40.78 -11.69 -26.71
N LYS A 639 -39.55 -11.72 -27.23
CA LYS A 639 -38.62 -12.88 -27.16
C LYS A 639 -37.75 -12.91 -25.89
N GLY A 640 -37.52 -11.72 -25.27
CA GLY A 640 -36.58 -11.55 -24.16
C GLY A 640 -37.19 -11.25 -22.80
N PHE A 641 -38.51 -11.02 -22.71
CA PHE A 641 -39.19 -10.75 -21.45
C PHE A 641 -39.88 -12.00 -20.92
N ASP A 642 -39.57 -12.34 -19.68
CA ASP A 642 -40.26 -13.38 -18.91
C ASP A 642 -40.65 -12.78 -17.56
N PRO A 643 -41.96 -12.81 -17.20
CA PRO A 643 -42.44 -12.26 -15.92
C PRO A 643 -41.78 -12.85 -14.68
N LEU A 644 -41.25 -14.09 -14.76
CA LEU A 644 -40.57 -14.77 -13.66
C LEU A 644 -39.06 -14.45 -13.57
N TYR A 645 -38.44 -14.19 -14.72
CA TYR A 645 -36.98 -13.99 -14.83
C TYR A 645 -36.60 -12.54 -15.14
N GLY A 646 -37.59 -11.65 -15.30
CA GLY A 646 -37.38 -10.23 -15.54
C GLY A 646 -36.58 -9.92 -16.81
N ALA A 647 -35.59 -9.04 -16.72
CA ALA A 647 -34.73 -8.65 -17.84
C ALA A 647 -33.54 -9.63 -18.11
N ARG A 648 -33.36 -10.68 -17.30
CA ARG A 648 -32.20 -11.61 -17.46
C ARG A 648 -32.19 -12.34 -18.81
N PRO A 649 -33.34 -12.81 -19.37
CA PRO A 649 -33.37 -13.41 -20.70
C PRO A 649 -33.14 -12.42 -21.85
N LEU A 650 -33.32 -11.11 -21.61
CA LEU A 650 -33.24 -10.06 -22.59
C LEU A 650 -31.85 -9.96 -23.26
N ARG A 651 -30.78 -10.10 -22.47
CA ARG A 651 -29.40 -10.06 -22.98
C ARG A 651 -29.14 -11.24 -23.94
N ARG A 652 -29.67 -12.43 -23.62
CA ARG A 652 -29.60 -13.60 -24.51
C ARG A 652 -30.44 -13.40 -25.78
N ALA A 653 -31.61 -12.78 -25.64
CA ALA A 653 -32.45 -12.45 -26.80
C ALA A 653 -31.76 -11.43 -27.73
N LEU A 654 -31.17 -10.38 -27.17
CA LEU A 654 -30.37 -9.44 -27.93
C LEU A 654 -29.20 -10.12 -28.66
N GLN A 655 -28.45 -10.95 -27.96
CA GLN A 655 -27.36 -11.71 -28.58
C GLN A 655 -27.87 -12.56 -29.74
N ARG A 656 -28.85 -13.42 -29.50
CA ARG A 656 -29.33 -14.41 -30.47
C ARG A 656 -30.06 -13.81 -31.67
N TYR A 657 -30.89 -12.78 -31.43
CA TYR A 657 -31.77 -12.23 -32.49
C TYR A 657 -31.21 -10.97 -33.13
N PHE A 658 -30.25 -10.29 -32.49
CA PHE A 658 -29.69 -9.03 -32.98
C PHE A 658 -28.17 -9.12 -33.22
N GLU A 659 -27.35 -9.45 -32.20
CA GLU A 659 -25.89 -9.42 -32.35
C GLU A 659 -25.38 -10.50 -33.32
N ASP A 660 -25.78 -11.76 -33.14
CA ASP A 660 -25.32 -12.86 -33.99
C ASP A 660 -25.71 -12.64 -35.47
N PRO A 661 -26.99 -12.29 -35.83
CA PRO A 661 -27.34 -12.04 -37.22
C PRO A 661 -26.67 -10.79 -37.77
N LEU A 662 -26.46 -9.75 -36.97
CA LEU A 662 -25.74 -8.55 -37.40
C LEU A 662 -24.26 -8.86 -37.72
N ALA A 663 -23.62 -9.65 -36.88
CA ALA A 663 -22.24 -10.09 -37.08
C ALA A 663 -22.08 -10.90 -38.38
N ASP A 664 -23.01 -11.84 -38.62
CA ASP A 664 -23.02 -12.65 -39.84
C ASP A 664 -23.14 -11.75 -41.11
N GLU A 665 -24.00 -10.75 -41.08
CA GLU A 665 -24.17 -9.84 -42.22
C GLU A 665 -22.99 -8.89 -42.45
N ILE A 666 -22.34 -8.44 -41.36
CA ILE A 666 -21.09 -7.66 -41.42
C ILE A 666 -19.96 -8.52 -42.01
N LEU A 667 -19.80 -9.77 -41.54
CA LEU A 667 -18.77 -10.70 -42.03
C LEU A 667 -18.98 -11.11 -43.48
N GLN A 668 -20.23 -11.16 -43.95
CA GLN A 668 -20.56 -11.37 -45.37
C GLN A 668 -20.26 -10.14 -46.25
N GLY A 669 -19.80 -9.04 -45.68
CA GLY A 669 -19.45 -7.83 -46.43
C GLY A 669 -20.64 -7.01 -46.94
N LYS A 670 -21.87 -7.27 -46.42
CA LYS A 670 -23.08 -6.55 -46.86
C LYS A 670 -23.06 -5.07 -46.43
N PHE A 671 -22.32 -4.72 -45.40
CA PHE A 671 -22.21 -3.37 -44.88
C PHE A 671 -20.76 -2.88 -44.95
N PRO A 672 -20.44 -1.90 -45.78
CA PRO A 672 -19.11 -1.30 -45.82
C PRO A 672 -18.86 -0.46 -44.55
N LYS A 673 -17.58 -0.19 -44.26
CA LYS A 673 -17.20 0.73 -43.17
C LYS A 673 -17.84 2.10 -43.39
N GLY A 674 -18.53 2.63 -42.39
CA GLY A 674 -19.27 3.89 -42.47
C GLY A 674 -20.78 3.73 -42.74
N ALA A 675 -21.28 2.51 -42.90
CA ALA A 675 -22.70 2.27 -43.18
C ALA A 675 -23.61 2.60 -41.97
N LYS A 676 -24.78 3.15 -42.27
CA LYS A 676 -25.86 3.34 -41.31
C LYS A 676 -26.87 2.20 -41.48
N ILE A 677 -26.95 1.32 -40.45
CA ILE A 677 -27.81 0.14 -40.49
C ILE A 677 -29.13 0.46 -39.80
N LYS A 678 -30.23 0.31 -40.49
CA LYS A 678 -31.59 0.39 -39.91
C LYS A 678 -32.12 -1.02 -39.74
N VAL A 679 -32.50 -1.36 -38.47
CA VAL A 679 -33.03 -2.67 -38.13
C VAL A 679 -34.53 -2.62 -38.03
N GLY A 680 -35.21 -3.40 -38.82
CA GLY A 680 -36.66 -3.54 -38.85
C GLY A 680 -37.12 -4.93 -38.43
N ARG A 681 -38.46 -5.12 -38.38
CA ARG A 681 -39.09 -6.42 -38.09
C ARG A 681 -39.75 -6.95 -39.38
N ARG A 682 -39.51 -8.24 -39.70
CA ARG A 682 -40.27 -8.96 -40.72
C ARG A 682 -40.74 -10.31 -40.18
N GLY A 683 -41.97 -10.34 -39.72
CA GLY A 683 -42.52 -11.51 -39.00
C GLY A 683 -41.81 -11.74 -37.66
N ASP A 684 -41.18 -12.87 -37.51
CA ASP A 684 -40.49 -13.31 -36.30
C ASP A 684 -38.96 -13.11 -36.34
N LYS A 685 -38.46 -12.37 -37.35
CA LYS A 685 -37.01 -12.10 -37.56
C LYS A 685 -36.75 -10.60 -37.68
N LEU A 686 -35.55 -10.20 -37.28
CA LEU A 686 -35.03 -8.87 -37.56
C LEU A 686 -34.47 -8.82 -38.98
N THR A 687 -34.62 -7.65 -39.62
CA THR A 687 -34.07 -7.37 -40.97
C THR A 687 -33.14 -6.19 -40.88
N PHE A 688 -31.98 -6.29 -41.49
CA PHE A 688 -30.94 -5.29 -41.48
C PHE A 688 -30.91 -4.61 -42.88
N THR A 689 -31.08 -3.31 -42.93
CA THR A 689 -31.05 -2.51 -44.15
C THR A 689 -30.03 -1.43 -43.99
N GLY A 690 -29.02 -1.43 -44.88
CA GLY A 690 -27.98 -0.40 -44.90
C GLY A 690 -28.44 0.80 -45.73
N SER A 691 -28.21 2.02 -45.24
CA SER A 691 -28.22 3.24 -46.04
C SER A 691 -26.80 3.81 -46.09
N HIS A 692 -26.36 4.18 -47.30
CA HIS A 692 -25.09 4.89 -47.48
C HIS A 692 -25.15 6.29 -46.91
#